data_3bcfb09443f0a5d4d8d85b1627dc8211
#
_entry.id   3bcfb09443f0a5d4d8d85b1627dc8211
#
_cell.length_a   1.000
_cell.length_b   1.000
_cell.length_c   1.000
_cell.angle_alpha   90.00
_cell.angle_beta   90.00
_cell.angle_gamma   90.00
#
_symmetry.space_group_name_H-M   'P 1'
#
loop_
_entity.id
_entity.type
_entity.pdbx_description
1 polymer ?
#
loop_
_entity_poly.entity_id
_entity_poly.type
_entity_poly.pdbx_seq_one_letter_code
_entity_poly.pdbx_strand_id
1 'polypeptide(L)'
;MISRDLRQFFFPDRVVIFGVSQNPNNLAGIIPRNNDNYGFRGEMYLVGQSGGQAGDRRIYRSVEEIGVVPDLAVLLIPAGSIPATMIACGKIGIKSVVIETGGFSEFGDERRSLEAEIVRIAGEWDMTVMGPNCIGVINMETGLALPFVPLDKQKGPAGSVSMISQSGGIIRDILKRSDLENLALNKVVSIGNKLMLDENDVLEYLIDDPGTRIIGIYLESFGNGRRLLELAGSTGKPVIVLKANRAGPGNETARFHTSALAGNDEVADAALRQAGLLRASTTEEMVNWFKIFALPPMRGPNLMAMARSGGQCVLLADAAVRYGLRYVNLPEGIAGIIRKNVRAGVIRLGNPLDVGDIFDLGLYRELIDLSLSKAGVDGLIFYHEFERGPGESWARQLIHSARELSERHEKPVVVCMIPDRESYFAMRDVAPFPIFPDADTATRALAVSLDHFSRTPGKEPAGSWRRPAQVARLRKEEQKGMDPGDHGRSGVSDMADVRTTLELLTRYNLPLPDYALVRTVEEGIEAARQIGYPVALKKASPNIIHKSDQNAVLLGLIDEVALKQAFKALQADEYLVQRMVHGGYETIVGCRNDPEFGQVILFGMGGIFTEVLRDTSLRLLPIGLSDAREMISEIRGSKLLQGFRGSEPADVDAVASCLVAVSRLLQEHQEIVALDINPLVALPAGRGCLVVDARLECSEGTAGSCSTAVEHMRY
;
A
#
# COMPACT_ATOMS: atom_id res chain seq x y z
N MET A 1 17.78 -9.28 -11.93
CA MET A 1 18.54 -9.15 -10.69
C MET A 1 18.81 -10.57 -10.20
N ILE A 2 20.04 -10.88 -9.82
CA ILE A 2 20.35 -12.09 -9.05
C ILE A 2 19.68 -11.86 -7.70
N SER A 3 18.77 -12.75 -7.28
CA SER A 3 18.20 -12.74 -5.94
C SER A 3 19.37 -12.70 -4.96
N ARG A 4 19.48 -11.61 -4.17
CA ARG A 4 20.51 -11.49 -3.15
C ARG A 4 20.17 -12.51 -2.08
N ASP A 5 21.15 -13.37 -1.75
CA ASP A 5 20.95 -14.30 -0.64
C ASP A 5 20.94 -13.53 0.70
N LEU A 6 19.75 -13.33 1.25
CA LEU A 6 19.56 -12.65 2.55
C LEU A 6 19.67 -13.60 3.75
N ARG A 7 19.95 -14.87 3.52
CA ARG A 7 19.99 -15.90 4.56
C ARG A 7 20.89 -15.52 5.72
N GLN A 8 22.07 -14.95 5.43
CA GLN A 8 23.05 -14.58 6.46
C GLN A 8 22.57 -13.45 7.38
N PHE A 9 21.61 -12.64 6.98
CA PHE A 9 21.01 -11.65 7.88
C PHE A 9 20.05 -12.26 8.91
N PHE A 10 19.51 -13.45 8.63
CA PHE A 10 18.53 -14.12 9.50
C PHE A 10 19.09 -15.36 10.21
N PHE A 11 20.01 -16.07 9.60
CA PHE A 11 20.54 -17.34 10.07
C PHE A 11 22.08 -17.36 10.03
N PRO A 12 22.78 -16.35 10.59
CA PRO A 12 24.24 -16.40 10.68
C PRO A 12 24.65 -17.40 11.77
N ASP A 13 25.72 -18.15 11.51
CA ASP A 13 26.38 -18.97 12.55
C ASP A 13 27.36 -18.11 13.37
N ARG A 14 27.98 -17.09 12.73
CA ARG A 14 28.98 -16.21 13.35
C ARG A 14 28.66 -14.74 13.07
N VAL A 15 28.58 -13.95 14.13
CA VAL A 15 28.32 -12.52 14.06
C VAL A 15 29.48 -11.74 14.66
N VAL A 16 29.97 -10.70 13.97
CA VAL A 16 30.92 -9.76 14.56
C VAL A 16 30.24 -8.40 14.79
N ILE A 17 30.43 -7.85 15.98
CA ILE A 17 29.85 -6.56 16.42
C ILE A 17 30.98 -5.57 16.64
N PHE A 18 30.94 -4.48 15.89
CA PHE A 18 31.91 -3.38 15.99
C PHE A 18 31.39 -2.24 16.88
N GLY A 19 32.32 -1.57 17.55
CA GLY A 19 32.01 -0.43 18.43
C GLY A 19 31.81 -0.82 19.90
N VAL A 20 32.13 -2.05 20.26
CA VAL A 20 32.03 -2.51 21.64
C VAL A 20 33.16 -1.97 22.51
N SER A 21 32.85 -1.58 23.73
CA SER A 21 33.83 -1.13 24.71
C SER A 21 33.53 -1.72 26.13
N GLN A 22 34.47 -1.55 27.03
CA GLN A 22 34.31 -1.98 28.45
C GLN A 22 33.33 -1.10 29.25
N ASN A 23 32.87 0.02 28.66
CA ASN A 23 31.87 0.90 29.29
C ASN A 23 30.52 0.16 29.39
N PRO A 24 29.94 -0.02 30.59
CA PRO A 24 28.64 -0.71 30.74
C PRO A 24 27.49 0.01 30.04
N ASN A 25 27.60 1.30 29.73
CA ASN A 25 26.62 2.12 28.99
C ASN A 25 26.89 2.15 27.50
N ASN A 26 27.82 1.34 26.98
CA ASN A 26 28.12 1.25 25.57
C ASN A 26 26.93 0.64 24.82
N LEU A 27 26.43 1.35 23.80
CA LEU A 27 25.26 0.90 23.02
C LEU A 27 25.52 -0.42 22.29
N ALA A 28 26.67 -0.58 21.65
CA ALA A 28 27.04 -1.82 20.97
C ALA A 28 27.13 -3.01 21.92
N GLY A 29 27.42 -2.78 23.21
CA GLY A 29 27.41 -3.80 24.27
C GLY A 29 26.02 -4.28 24.67
N ILE A 30 24.92 -3.64 24.17
CA ILE A 30 23.55 -4.11 24.38
C ILE A 30 23.24 -5.29 23.45
N ILE A 31 23.80 -5.31 22.25
CA ILE A 31 23.53 -6.34 21.24
C ILE A 31 23.85 -7.75 21.75
N PRO A 32 25.03 -8.05 22.30
CA PRO A 32 25.32 -9.36 22.88
C PRO A 32 24.33 -9.74 23.99
N ARG A 33 23.96 -8.79 24.86
CA ARG A 33 23.00 -9.04 25.96
C ARG A 33 21.61 -9.40 25.46
N ASN A 34 21.13 -8.73 24.40
CA ASN A 34 19.87 -9.08 23.75
C ASN A 34 19.92 -10.51 23.21
N ASN A 35 21.01 -10.89 22.55
CA ASN A 35 21.18 -12.23 22.01
C ASN A 35 21.24 -13.31 23.09
N ASP A 36 21.89 -13.02 24.22
CA ASP A 36 21.88 -13.92 25.39
C ASP A 36 20.46 -14.11 25.94
N ASN A 37 19.70 -13.00 26.06
CA ASN A 37 18.31 -13.03 26.51
C ASN A 37 17.40 -13.80 25.54
N TYR A 38 17.61 -13.66 24.23
CA TYR A 38 16.81 -14.34 23.21
C TYR A 38 17.25 -15.78 22.96
N GLY A 39 18.44 -16.16 23.43
CA GLY A 39 18.97 -17.52 23.34
C GLY A 39 19.59 -17.85 21.99
N PHE A 40 20.23 -16.87 21.36
CA PHE A 40 21.01 -17.08 20.15
C PHE A 40 22.14 -18.07 20.39
N ARG A 41 22.29 -19.06 19.53
CA ARG A 41 23.27 -20.15 19.71
C ARG A 41 24.52 -20.01 18.85
N GLY A 42 24.56 -19.02 17.95
CA GLY A 42 25.71 -18.72 17.13
C GLY A 42 26.83 -18.06 17.91
N GLU A 43 28.01 -18.01 17.31
CA GLU A 43 29.19 -17.37 17.91
C GLU A 43 29.15 -15.86 17.72
N MET A 44 29.51 -15.12 18.80
CA MET A 44 29.59 -13.66 18.75
C MET A 44 31.00 -13.17 19.03
N TYR A 45 31.53 -12.38 18.13
CA TYR A 45 32.83 -11.73 18.24
C TYR A 45 32.64 -10.23 18.42
N LEU A 46 33.39 -9.65 19.38
CA LEU A 46 33.28 -8.23 19.71
C LEU A 46 34.54 -7.51 19.26
N VAL A 47 34.39 -6.40 18.54
CA VAL A 47 35.52 -5.57 18.09
C VAL A 47 35.39 -4.17 18.64
N GLY A 48 36.47 -3.63 19.21
CA GLY A 48 36.56 -2.30 19.78
C GLY A 48 37.96 -1.77 19.89
N GLN A 49 38.14 -0.44 19.75
CA GLN A 49 39.44 0.22 19.66
C GLN A 49 40.41 -0.12 20.80
N SER A 50 39.89 -0.22 22.02
CA SER A 50 40.71 -0.45 23.21
C SER A 50 41.04 -1.92 23.46
N GLY A 51 40.35 -2.85 22.80
CA GLY A 51 40.33 -4.25 23.16
C GLY A 51 39.83 -4.49 24.60
N GLY A 52 40.06 -5.66 25.16
CA GLY A 52 39.71 -5.96 26.53
C GLY A 52 38.64 -7.03 26.69
N GLN A 53 37.69 -6.84 27.60
CA GLN A 53 36.66 -7.82 27.93
C GLN A 53 35.30 -7.13 28.22
N ALA A 54 34.23 -7.72 27.74
CA ALA A 54 32.84 -7.32 28.06
C ALA A 54 32.07 -8.55 28.53
N GLY A 55 31.76 -8.63 29.84
CA GLY A 55 31.26 -9.84 30.45
C GLY A 55 32.29 -10.95 30.35
N ASP A 56 31.90 -12.12 29.85
CA ASP A 56 32.75 -13.29 29.58
C ASP A 56 33.37 -13.28 28.16
N ARG A 57 33.06 -12.28 27.30
CA ARG A 57 33.52 -12.21 25.92
C ARG A 57 34.71 -11.29 25.75
N ARG A 58 35.73 -11.76 24.98
CA ARG A 58 36.88 -10.96 24.58
C ARG A 58 36.44 -9.88 23.56
N ILE A 59 36.98 -8.66 23.76
CA ILE A 59 36.94 -7.57 22.78
C ILE A 59 38.25 -7.60 22.00
N TYR A 60 38.18 -7.88 20.70
CA TYR A 60 39.32 -7.81 19.79
C TYR A 60 39.59 -6.39 19.38
N ARG A 61 40.82 -6.03 19.00
CA ARG A 61 41.15 -4.69 18.53
C ARG A 61 40.84 -4.51 17.04
N SER A 62 40.86 -5.60 16.29
CA SER A 62 40.54 -5.62 14.86
C SER A 62 39.83 -6.93 14.50
N VAL A 63 39.21 -6.95 13.32
CA VAL A 63 38.49 -8.14 12.83
C VAL A 63 39.46 -9.26 12.39
N GLU A 64 40.66 -8.89 11.97
CA GLU A 64 41.70 -9.84 11.56
C GLU A 64 42.21 -10.68 12.74
N GLU A 65 42.12 -10.16 13.97
CA GLU A 65 42.54 -10.92 15.18
C GLU A 65 41.57 -12.08 15.51
N ILE A 66 40.38 -12.14 14.92
CA ILE A 66 39.37 -13.17 15.22
C ILE A 66 39.83 -14.56 14.74
N GLY A 67 40.53 -14.61 13.60
CA GLY A 67 41.06 -15.85 13.04
C GLY A 67 40.02 -16.74 12.33
N VAL A 68 38.75 -16.32 12.26
CA VAL A 68 37.67 -16.96 11.50
C VAL A 68 36.90 -15.90 10.73
N VAL A 69 36.20 -16.29 9.66
CA VAL A 69 35.38 -15.38 8.88
C VAL A 69 33.96 -15.36 9.46
N PRO A 70 33.48 -14.23 10.02
CA PRO A 70 32.09 -14.08 10.41
C PRO A 70 31.16 -14.03 9.19
N ASP A 71 29.93 -14.54 9.35
CA ASP A 71 28.90 -14.51 8.32
C ASP A 71 28.25 -13.14 8.19
N LEU A 72 28.17 -12.42 9.33
CA LEU A 72 27.48 -11.13 9.43
C LEU A 72 28.31 -10.15 10.28
N ALA A 73 28.49 -8.93 9.77
CA ALA A 73 29.06 -7.82 10.51
C ALA A 73 27.98 -6.80 10.90
N VAL A 74 28.00 -6.33 12.16
CA VAL A 74 27.14 -5.27 12.69
C VAL A 74 28.01 -4.09 13.07
N LEU A 75 27.79 -2.94 12.41
CA LEU A 75 28.59 -1.74 12.57
C LEU A 75 27.82 -0.68 13.37
N LEU A 76 28.23 -0.44 14.61
CA LEU A 76 27.75 0.65 15.48
C LEU A 76 28.95 1.50 15.92
N ILE A 77 29.56 2.19 14.97
CA ILE A 77 30.78 3.02 15.08
C ILE A 77 30.54 4.37 14.41
N PRO A 78 31.34 5.42 14.67
CA PRO A 78 31.18 6.70 14.00
C PRO A 78 31.12 6.57 12.46
N ALA A 79 30.21 7.29 11.82
CA ALA A 79 29.92 7.17 10.38
C ALA A 79 31.17 7.27 9.50
N GLY A 80 32.10 8.22 9.80
CA GLY A 80 33.35 8.36 9.07
C GLY A 80 34.32 7.18 9.17
N SER A 81 34.11 6.24 10.11
CA SER A 81 34.91 5.03 10.26
C SER A 81 34.35 3.83 9.50
N ILE A 82 33.12 3.92 9.00
CA ILE A 82 32.44 2.83 8.29
C ILE A 82 33.20 2.35 7.04
N PRO A 83 33.65 3.25 6.11
CA PRO A 83 34.36 2.82 4.91
C PRO A 83 35.59 1.96 5.20
N ALA A 84 36.45 2.43 6.10
CA ALA A 84 37.67 1.68 6.47
C ALA A 84 37.35 0.32 7.12
N THR A 85 36.32 0.26 7.95
CA THR A 85 35.87 -0.99 8.59
C THR A 85 35.29 -1.95 7.58
N MET A 86 34.51 -1.48 6.60
CA MET A 86 33.99 -2.32 5.51
C MET A 86 35.12 -2.91 4.65
N ILE A 87 36.15 -2.13 4.34
CA ILE A 87 37.34 -2.64 3.61
C ILE A 87 38.01 -3.75 4.43
N ALA A 88 38.18 -3.59 5.76
CA ALA A 88 38.72 -4.62 6.62
C ALA A 88 37.86 -5.90 6.62
N CYS A 89 36.53 -5.74 6.72
CA CYS A 89 35.59 -6.85 6.58
C CYS A 89 35.70 -7.56 5.22
N GLY A 90 35.82 -6.80 4.13
CA GLY A 90 35.98 -7.35 2.77
C GLY A 90 37.26 -8.17 2.59
N LYS A 91 38.36 -7.70 3.15
CA LYS A 91 39.67 -8.38 3.10
C LYS A 91 39.62 -9.77 3.73
N ILE A 92 38.82 -9.96 4.80
CA ILE A 92 38.69 -11.28 5.45
C ILE A 92 37.54 -12.12 4.87
N GLY A 93 36.71 -11.55 3.97
CA GLY A 93 35.68 -12.29 3.25
C GLY A 93 34.25 -12.13 3.77
N ILE A 94 33.96 -11.19 4.68
CA ILE A 94 32.60 -10.90 5.12
C ILE A 94 31.81 -10.27 3.97
N LYS A 95 30.60 -10.79 3.72
CA LYS A 95 29.73 -10.35 2.61
C LYS A 95 28.43 -9.66 3.08
N SER A 96 28.00 -9.91 4.31
CA SER A 96 26.76 -9.35 4.86
C SER A 96 27.07 -8.34 5.96
N VAL A 97 26.55 -7.11 5.80
CA VAL A 97 26.85 -6.00 6.71
C VAL A 97 25.58 -5.30 7.12
N VAL A 98 25.37 -5.10 8.42
CA VAL A 98 24.32 -4.23 8.98
C VAL A 98 24.99 -2.97 9.51
N ILE A 99 24.58 -1.80 8.99
CA ILE A 99 25.05 -0.50 9.49
C ILE A 99 23.95 0.11 10.36
N GLU A 100 24.11 0.03 11.68
CA GLU A 100 23.12 0.59 12.61
C GLU A 100 23.36 2.08 12.85
N THR A 101 24.57 2.54 12.64
CA THR A 101 24.98 3.95 12.79
C THR A 101 24.10 4.85 11.92
N GLY A 102 23.61 5.96 12.50
CA GLY A 102 23.07 7.11 11.82
C GLY A 102 24.14 8.16 11.53
N GLY A 103 23.76 9.27 10.91
CA GLY A 103 24.68 10.36 10.59
C GLY A 103 25.07 10.42 9.12
N PHE A 104 24.16 10.03 8.24
CA PHE A 104 24.29 10.03 6.78
C PHE A 104 23.40 11.11 6.15
N SER A 105 22.78 10.87 5.01
CA SER A 105 21.98 11.84 4.27
C SER A 105 20.82 12.45 5.07
N GLU A 106 20.33 11.80 6.13
CA GLU A 106 19.35 12.35 7.05
C GLU A 106 19.84 13.61 7.81
N PHE A 107 21.15 13.86 7.85
CA PHE A 107 21.76 15.06 8.45
C PHE A 107 22.22 16.10 7.43
N GLY A 108 21.97 15.91 6.15
CA GLY A 108 22.25 16.86 5.08
C GLY A 108 22.92 16.23 3.86
N ASP A 109 22.73 16.89 2.71
CA ASP A 109 23.19 16.40 1.40
C ASP A 109 24.72 16.27 1.29
N GLU A 110 25.47 17.03 2.07
CA GLU A 110 26.95 16.95 2.15
C GLU A 110 27.45 15.54 2.57
N ARG A 111 26.61 14.75 3.22
CA ARG A 111 26.95 13.39 3.66
C ARG A 111 26.61 12.30 2.65
N ARG A 112 26.00 12.63 1.52
CA ARG A 112 25.75 11.69 0.42
C ARG A 112 27.03 11.11 -0.18
N SER A 113 28.15 11.86 -0.12
CA SER A 113 29.46 11.36 -0.56
C SER A 113 29.90 10.12 0.22
N LEU A 114 29.57 10.04 1.52
CA LEU A 114 29.87 8.90 2.37
C LEU A 114 29.02 7.68 2.00
N GLU A 115 27.76 7.89 1.69
CA GLU A 115 26.87 6.82 1.19
C GLU A 115 27.34 6.27 -0.16
N ALA A 116 27.75 7.15 -1.08
CA ALA A 116 28.33 6.75 -2.37
C ALA A 116 29.61 5.92 -2.18
N GLU A 117 30.47 6.31 -1.21
CA GLU A 117 31.67 5.54 -0.89
C GLU A 117 31.33 4.14 -0.34
N ILE A 118 30.35 4.03 0.54
CA ILE A 118 29.88 2.74 1.06
C ILE A 118 29.39 1.83 -0.08
N VAL A 119 28.57 2.36 -1.00
CA VAL A 119 28.07 1.61 -2.17
C VAL A 119 29.23 1.12 -3.06
N ARG A 120 30.21 1.99 -3.32
CA ARG A 120 31.42 1.65 -4.09
C ARG A 120 32.19 0.49 -3.43
N ILE A 121 32.48 0.61 -2.13
CA ILE A 121 33.20 -0.43 -1.37
C ILE A 121 32.40 -1.75 -1.36
N ALA A 122 31.08 -1.66 -1.15
CA ALA A 122 30.21 -2.84 -1.18
C ALA A 122 30.28 -3.54 -2.54
N GLY A 123 30.28 -2.77 -3.64
CA GLY A 123 30.47 -3.32 -5.00
C GLY A 123 31.83 -3.97 -5.23
N GLU A 124 32.92 -3.34 -4.76
CA GLU A 124 34.28 -3.87 -4.89
C GLU A 124 34.49 -5.20 -4.15
N TRP A 125 33.87 -5.35 -3.00
CA TRP A 125 34.01 -6.55 -2.15
C TRP A 125 32.84 -7.51 -2.25
N ASP A 126 31.88 -7.28 -3.16
CA ASP A 126 30.66 -8.08 -3.33
C ASP A 126 29.91 -8.25 -2.00
N MET A 127 29.66 -7.11 -1.34
CA MET A 127 28.94 -7.05 -0.07
C MET A 127 27.48 -6.65 -0.27
N THR A 128 26.62 -7.17 0.58
CA THR A 128 25.23 -6.72 0.75
C THR A 128 25.10 -5.93 2.05
N VAL A 129 24.55 -4.72 1.98
CA VAL A 129 24.46 -3.79 3.11
C VAL A 129 23.00 -3.51 3.46
N MET A 130 22.64 -3.68 4.74
CA MET A 130 21.37 -3.26 5.35
C MET A 130 21.56 -1.98 6.14
N GLY A 131 20.64 -1.03 6.03
CA GLY A 131 20.75 0.30 6.63
C GLY A 131 21.29 1.33 5.64
N PRO A 132 22.04 2.37 6.07
CA PRO A 132 22.39 2.73 7.45
C PRO A 132 21.18 3.23 8.27
N ASN A 133 21.46 3.69 9.51
CA ASN A 133 20.45 4.26 10.40
C ASN A 133 19.29 3.27 10.68
N CYS A 134 19.64 2.04 11.06
CA CYS A 134 18.67 0.98 11.36
C CYS A 134 18.96 0.37 12.75
N ILE A 135 18.12 -0.55 13.19
CA ILE A 135 18.36 -1.35 14.39
C ILE A 135 18.52 -2.86 14.08
N GLY A 136 18.85 -3.17 12.82
CA GLY A 136 19.15 -4.51 12.37
C GLY A 136 17.96 -5.47 12.36
N VAL A 137 18.22 -6.73 12.67
CA VAL A 137 17.29 -7.85 12.53
C VAL A 137 17.03 -8.51 13.88
N ILE A 138 15.79 -8.92 14.10
CA ILE A 138 15.41 -9.87 15.15
C ILE A 138 14.83 -11.11 14.47
N ASN A 139 15.35 -12.30 14.80
CA ASN A 139 14.80 -13.57 14.36
C ASN A 139 14.45 -14.43 15.59
N MET A 140 13.16 -14.60 15.84
CA MET A 140 12.67 -15.34 17.01
C MET A 140 12.92 -16.84 16.92
N GLU A 141 13.15 -17.39 15.71
CA GLU A 141 13.45 -18.81 15.51
C GLU A 141 14.87 -19.16 15.99
N THR A 142 15.83 -18.27 15.75
CA THR A 142 17.24 -18.49 16.09
C THR A 142 17.66 -17.81 17.40
N GLY A 143 16.84 -16.86 17.87
CA GLY A 143 17.18 -15.97 18.98
C GLY A 143 18.12 -14.84 18.59
N LEU A 144 18.41 -14.62 17.29
CA LEU A 144 19.20 -13.47 16.82
C LEU A 144 18.48 -12.17 17.15
N ALA A 145 19.15 -11.24 17.84
CA ALA A 145 18.60 -9.95 18.23
C ALA A 145 19.67 -8.86 18.13
N LEU A 146 19.73 -8.17 16.99
CA LEU A 146 20.76 -7.18 16.69
C LEU A 146 20.51 -5.78 17.30
N PRO A 147 19.27 -5.34 17.62
CA PRO A 147 19.05 -3.98 18.08
C PRO A 147 19.97 -3.55 19.25
N PHE A 148 20.53 -2.33 19.14
CA PHE A 148 21.35 -1.70 20.18
C PHE A 148 20.53 -1.05 21.33
N VAL A 149 19.24 -1.34 21.38
CA VAL A 149 18.34 -0.95 22.48
C VAL A 149 17.95 -2.18 23.29
N PRO A 150 17.78 -2.06 24.63
CA PRO A 150 17.34 -3.19 25.44
C PRO A 150 15.98 -3.71 24.96
N LEU A 151 15.89 -5.02 24.82
CA LEU A 151 14.68 -5.73 24.43
C LEU A 151 14.24 -6.67 25.55
N ASP A 152 12.95 -6.66 25.81
CA ASP A 152 12.30 -7.69 26.61
C ASP A 152 12.14 -8.95 25.77
N LYS A 153 12.46 -10.12 26.35
CA LYS A 153 12.29 -11.39 25.64
C LYS A 153 10.80 -11.63 25.39
N GLN A 154 10.46 -11.91 24.14
CA GLN A 154 9.10 -12.33 23.81
C GLN A 154 8.76 -13.64 24.50
N LYS A 155 7.57 -13.73 25.09
CA LYS A 155 7.08 -14.94 25.75
C LYS A 155 6.63 -15.97 24.69
N GLY A 156 7.06 -17.21 24.85
CA GLY A 156 6.63 -18.32 24.00
C GLY A 156 7.51 -18.55 22.75
N PRO A 157 7.10 -19.47 21.86
CA PRO A 157 7.82 -19.79 20.63
C PRO A 157 7.69 -18.67 19.59
N ALA A 158 8.52 -18.75 18.55
CA ALA A 158 8.38 -17.88 17.36
C ALA A 158 6.97 -18.01 16.77
N GLY A 159 6.38 -16.86 16.42
CA GLY A 159 5.07 -16.79 15.78
C GLY A 159 5.16 -16.93 14.25
N SER A 160 4.16 -16.38 13.59
CA SER A 160 4.06 -16.42 12.12
C SER A 160 3.97 -15.02 11.47
N VAL A 161 4.09 -13.96 12.25
CA VAL A 161 4.04 -12.57 11.80
C VAL A 161 5.44 -12.04 11.64
N SER A 162 5.82 -11.59 10.45
CA SER A 162 7.09 -10.90 10.21
C SER A 162 6.85 -9.43 9.86
N MET A 163 7.81 -8.57 10.25
CA MET A 163 7.70 -7.12 10.13
C MET A 163 8.90 -6.52 9.41
N ILE A 164 8.65 -5.67 8.43
CA ILE A 164 9.62 -4.80 7.78
C ILE A 164 9.34 -3.37 8.24
N SER A 165 10.35 -2.64 8.69
CA SER A 165 10.16 -1.25 9.11
C SER A 165 11.30 -0.36 8.68
N GLN A 166 10.96 0.79 8.12
CA GLN A 166 11.93 1.86 7.86
C GLN A 166 12.39 2.53 9.15
N SER A 167 11.55 2.51 10.21
CA SER A 167 11.83 3.14 11.49
C SER A 167 12.09 2.12 12.61
N GLY A 168 13.24 2.24 13.29
CA GLY A 168 13.55 1.45 14.47
C GLY A 168 12.65 1.75 15.67
N GLY A 169 12.15 2.99 15.80
CA GLY A 169 11.20 3.38 16.84
C GLY A 169 9.86 2.66 16.73
N ILE A 170 9.35 2.54 15.51
CA ILE A 170 8.09 1.82 15.23
C ILE A 170 8.23 0.32 15.52
N ILE A 171 9.39 -0.27 15.24
CA ILE A 171 9.65 -1.67 15.63
C ILE A 171 9.44 -1.86 17.14
N ARG A 172 9.99 -0.97 17.97
CA ARG A 172 9.83 -1.05 19.43
C ARG A 172 8.36 -0.92 19.86
N ASP A 173 7.59 -0.03 19.22
CA ASP A 173 6.16 0.11 19.47
C ASP A 173 5.40 -1.18 19.10
N ILE A 174 5.65 -1.74 17.93
CA ILE A 174 5.02 -3.00 17.48
C ILE A 174 5.41 -4.19 18.37
N LEU A 175 6.69 -4.32 18.76
CA LEU A 175 7.13 -5.37 19.67
C LEU A 175 6.38 -5.31 21.02
N LYS A 176 6.28 -4.12 21.61
CA LYS A 176 5.55 -3.93 22.88
C LYS A 176 4.05 -4.18 22.73
N ARG A 177 3.42 -3.66 21.65
CA ARG A 177 2.00 -3.92 21.41
C ARG A 177 1.73 -5.38 21.13
N SER A 178 2.56 -6.06 20.38
CA SER A 178 2.43 -7.48 20.10
C SER A 178 2.57 -8.32 21.37
N ASP A 179 3.50 -7.98 22.27
CA ASP A 179 3.65 -8.64 23.57
C ASP A 179 2.42 -8.41 24.45
N LEU A 180 1.93 -7.16 24.54
CA LEU A 180 0.68 -6.83 25.25
C LEU A 180 -0.53 -7.57 24.68
N GLU A 181 -0.55 -7.85 23.39
CA GLU A 181 -1.63 -8.57 22.71
C GLU A 181 -1.40 -10.10 22.65
N ASN A 182 -0.34 -10.60 23.29
CA ASN A 182 0.09 -12.01 23.25
C ASN A 182 0.22 -12.55 21.81
N LEU A 183 0.67 -11.69 20.91
CA LEU A 183 0.90 -11.98 19.50
C LEU A 183 2.39 -12.24 19.28
N ALA A 184 2.74 -13.50 19.02
CA ALA A 184 4.12 -13.87 18.74
C ALA A 184 4.55 -13.42 17.34
N LEU A 185 5.66 -12.67 17.26
CA LEU A 185 6.32 -12.32 16.02
C LEU A 185 7.32 -13.42 15.59
N ASN A 186 7.75 -13.39 14.33
CA ASN A 186 8.74 -14.31 13.77
C ASN A 186 10.04 -13.57 13.44
N LYS A 187 10.05 -12.78 12.38
CA LYS A 187 11.19 -11.98 11.94
C LYS A 187 10.83 -10.51 11.95
N VAL A 188 11.73 -9.66 12.45
CA VAL A 188 11.54 -8.21 12.45
C VAL A 188 12.79 -7.57 11.88
N VAL A 189 12.61 -6.75 10.85
CA VAL A 189 13.70 -6.16 10.07
C VAL A 189 13.59 -4.64 10.05
N SER A 190 14.66 -3.96 10.47
CA SER A 190 14.82 -2.52 10.32
C SER A 190 15.68 -2.23 9.11
N ILE A 191 15.11 -1.58 8.09
CA ILE A 191 15.83 -1.27 6.84
C ILE A 191 16.48 0.13 6.82
N GLY A 192 16.13 1.00 7.77
CA GLY A 192 16.72 2.34 7.91
C GLY A 192 16.60 3.19 6.65
N ASN A 193 17.73 3.79 6.21
CA ASN A 193 17.77 4.67 5.03
C ASN A 193 17.68 3.93 3.69
N LYS A 194 17.67 2.60 3.66
CA LYS A 194 17.51 1.77 2.46
C LYS A 194 18.58 2.01 1.38
N LEU A 195 19.85 2.09 1.80
CA LEU A 195 20.94 2.44 0.88
C LEU A 195 21.16 1.39 -0.22
N MET A 196 21.08 0.10 0.14
CA MET A 196 21.26 -1.03 -0.80
C MET A 196 20.14 -2.05 -0.74
N LEU A 197 19.71 -2.44 0.47
CA LEU A 197 18.55 -3.29 0.68
C LEU A 197 17.34 -2.41 1.00
N ASP A 198 16.27 -2.59 0.27
CA ASP A 198 15.00 -1.91 0.49
C ASP A 198 13.89 -2.88 0.99
N GLU A 199 12.68 -2.38 1.12
CA GLU A 199 11.51 -3.15 1.52
C GLU A 199 11.19 -4.30 0.56
N ASN A 200 11.54 -4.16 -0.72
CA ASN A 200 11.24 -5.15 -1.74
C ASN A 200 12.14 -6.38 -1.63
N ASP A 201 13.43 -6.18 -1.35
CA ASP A 201 14.38 -7.28 -1.15
C ASP A 201 13.98 -8.14 0.05
N VAL A 202 13.60 -7.48 1.16
CA VAL A 202 13.15 -8.19 2.37
C VAL A 202 11.78 -8.84 2.17
N LEU A 203 10.84 -8.17 1.47
CA LEU A 203 9.54 -8.74 1.17
C LEU A 203 9.67 -10.00 0.31
N GLU A 204 10.51 -9.98 -0.73
CA GLU A 204 10.78 -11.15 -1.58
C GLU A 204 11.28 -12.34 -0.75
N TYR A 205 12.21 -12.10 0.20
CA TYR A 205 12.67 -13.12 1.13
C TYR A 205 11.54 -13.67 2.04
N LEU A 206 10.72 -12.79 2.63
CA LEU A 206 9.66 -13.19 3.55
C LEU A 206 8.48 -13.90 2.84
N ILE A 207 8.28 -13.65 1.55
CA ILE A 207 7.29 -14.37 0.74
C ILE A 207 7.64 -15.87 0.69
N ASP A 208 8.91 -16.19 0.52
CA ASP A 208 9.38 -17.58 0.43
C ASP A 208 9.68 -18.20 1.81
N ASP A 209 9.74 -17.40 2.87
CA ASP A 209 10.03 -17.89 4.22
C ASP A 209 8.87 -18.73 4.79
N PRO A 210 9.12 -20.02 5.14
CA PRO A 210 8.06 -20.89 5.67
C PRO A 210 7.58 -20.51 7.06
N GLY A 211 8.43 -19.83 7.87
CA GLY A 211 8.09 -19.33 9.20
C GLY A 211 7.18 -18.11 9.16
N THR A 212 7.10 -17.41 8.02
CA THR A 212 6.28 -16.21 7.84
C THR A 212 4.95 -16.55 7.17
N ARG A 213 3.83 -16.20 7.81
CA ARG A 213 2.46 -16.32 7.25
C ARG A 213 1.78 -14.98 7.04
N ILE A 214 2.17 -13.96 7.78
CA ILE A 214 1.61 -12.61 7.76
C ILE A 214 2.78 -11.64 7.69
N ILE A 215 2.71 -10.64 6.82
CA ILE A 215 3.78 -9.65 6.63
C ILE A 215 3.25 -8.26 6.96
N GLY A 216 3.88 -7.58 7.92
CA GLY A 216 3.68 -6.17 8.21
C GLY A 216 4.76 -5.32 7.58
N ILE A 217 4.42 -4.14 7.04
CA ILE A 217 5.39 -3.22 6.45
C ILE A 217 5.08 -1.80 6.94
N TYR A 218 6.06 -1.14 7.57
CA TYR A 218 5.98 0.29 7.89
C TYR A 218 6.95 1.06 7.01
N LEU A 219 6.44 2.06 6.27
CA LEU A 219 7.23 2.89 5.37
C LEU A 219 6.92 4.38 5.53
N GLU A 220 7.91 5.20 5.31
CA GLU A 220 7.83 6.66 5.20
C GLU A 220 7.90 7.11 3.73
N SER A 221 8.57 6.32 2.88
CA SER A 221 8.61 6.43 1.42
C SER A 221 8.71 5.04 0.80
N PHE A 222 8.30 4.88 -0.45
CA PHE A 222 8.55 3.65 -1.21
C PHE A 222 9.89 3.79 -1.95
N GLY A 223 10.68 2.70 -2.03
CA GLY A 223 11.84 2.61 -2.91
C GLY A 223 11.39 2.42 -4.35
N ASN A 224 10.80 1.27 -4.63
CA ASN A 224 10.14 0.98 -5.89
C ASN A 224 8.73 0.44 -5.59
N GLY A 225 7.75 1.34 -5.57
CA GLY A 225 6.37 1.02 -5.24
C GLY A 225 5.77 -0.02 -6.19
N ARG A 226 6.08 0.04 -7.49
CA ARG A 226 5.58 -0.92 -8.47
C ARG A 226 6.07 -2.34 -8.20
N ARG A 227 7.35 -2.50 -7.85
CA ARG A 227 7.90 -3.81 -7.46
C ARG A 227 7.24 -4.35 -6.18
N LEU A 228 6.97 -3.47 -5.20
CA LEU A 228 6.24 -3.85 -4.00
C LEU A 228 4.88 -4.46 -4.34
N LEU A 229 4.12 -3.82 -5.24
CA LEU A 229 2.80 -4.30 -5.67
C LEU A 229 2.88 -5.64 -6.40
N GLU A 230 3.88 -5.81 -7.29
CA GLU A 230 4.12 -7.07 -8.02
C GLU A 230 4.44 -8.23 -7.05
N LEU A 231 5.32 -7.99 -6.08
CA LEU A 231 5.69 -8.97 -5.07
C LEU A 231 4.51 -9.34 -4.19
N ALA A 232 3.78 -8.34 -3.67
CA ALA A 232 2.61 -8.58 -2.85
C ALA A 232 1.50 -9.31 -3.62
N GLY A 233 1.29 -9.00 -4.90
CA GLY A 233 0.35 -9.70 -5.77
C GLY A 233 0.76 -11.13 -6.13
N SER A 234 2.03 -11.51 -5.93
CA SER A 234 2.54 -12.87 -6.20
C SER A 234 2.31 -13.85 -5.05
N THR A 235 1.95 -13.36 -3.86
CA THR A 235 1.77 -14.18 -2.66
C THR A 235 0.32 -14.23 -2.20
N GLY A 236 -0.08 -15.34 -1.57
CA GLY A 236 -1.35 -15.44 -0.84
C GLY A 236 -1.24 -15.02 0.63
N LYS A 237 -0.03 -14.65 1.11
CA LYS A 237 0.17 -14.17 2.48
C LYS A 237 -0.43 -12.77 2.62
N PRO A 238 -1.17 -12.45 3.68
CA PRO A 238 -1.61 -11.09 3.97
C PRO A 238 -0.42 -10.15 4.12
N VAL A 239 -0.40 -9.07 3.31
CA VAL A 239 0.59 -8.00 3.39
C VAL A 239 -0.11 -6.72 3.88
N ILE A 240 0.28 -6.26 5.06
CA ILE A 240 -0.33 -5.12 5.77
C ILE A 240 0.65 -3.96 5.76
N VAL A 241 0.26 -2.85 5.13
CA VAL A 241 1.13 -1.66 4.97
C VAL A 241 0.63 -0.51 5.84
N LEU A 242 1.51 0.03 6.67
CA LEU A 242 1.32 1.29 7.38
C LEU A 242 2.25 2.33 6.76
N LYS A 243 1.70 3.19 5.89
CA LYS A 243 2.43 4.29 5.24
C LYS A 243 2.29 5.57 6.06
N ALA A 244 3.40 6.11 6.50
CA ALA A 244 3.47 7.44 7.12
C ALA A 244 3.49 8.56 6.06
N ASN A 245 3.58 9.81 6.49
CA ASN A 245 3.62 11.01 5.63
C ASN A 245 2.37 11.19 4.76
N ARG A 246 1.20 11.11 5.39
CA ARG A 246 -0.11 11.20 4.71
C ARG A 246 -0.61 12.62 4.51
N ALA A 247 -0.09 13.60 5.26
CA ALA A 247 -0.55 15.00 5.26
C ALA A 247 0.64 15.96 5.18
N GLY A 248 0.40 17.18 4.66
CA GLY A 248 1.42 18.20 4.42
C GLY A 248 2.37 18.49 5.60
N PRO A 249 1.89 18.66 6.87
CA PRO A 249 2.77 18.80 8.02
C PRO A 249 3.64 17.57 8.32
N GLY A 250 3.16 16.37 8.00
CA GLY A 250 3.95 15.14 8.10
C GLY A 250 5.15 15.15 7.15
N ASN A 251 5.01 15.75 5.98
CA ASN A 251 6.05 15.87 4.98
C ASN A 251 7.23 16.72 5.45
N GLU A 252 6.97 17.81 6.18
CA GLU A 252 8.04 18.64 6.77
C GLU A 252 8.78 17.88 7.87
N THR A 253 8.05 17.19 8.75
CA THR A 253 8.64 16.40 9.83
C THR A 253 9.49 15.24 9.27
N ALA A 254 9.03 14.58 8.22
CA ALA A 254 9.78 13.50 7.58
C ALA A 254 11.09 13.97 6.92
N ARG A 255 11.11 15.15 6.34
CA ARG A 255 12.35 15.75 5.81
C ARG A 255 13.43 15.93 6.86
N PHE A 256 13.06 16.15 8.13
CA PHE A 256 14.01 16.26 9.25
C PHE A 256 14.46 14.90 9.82
N HIS A 257 13.70 13.82 9.59
CA HIS A 257 14.00 12.49 10.11
C HIS A 257 14.57 11.53 9.08
N THR A 258 14.18 11.69 7.82
CA THR A 258 14.66 10.88 6.70
C THR A 258 14.75 11.77 5.48
N SER A 259 15.71 11.54 4.61
CA SER A 259 15.83 12.26 3.33
C SER A 259 14.69 11.94 2.33
N ALA A 260 13.61 11.31 2.81
CA ALA A 260 12.49 10.86 2.00
C ALA A 260 11.64 12.03 1.50
N LEU A 261 11.51 12.16 0.19
CA LEU A 261 10.50 12.99 -0.46
C LEU A 261 9.13 12.32 -0.26
N ALA A 262 8.15 13.10 0.17
CA ALA A 262 6.80 12.57 0.33
C ALA A 262 6.13 12.37 -1.04
N GLY A 263 5.75 11.15 -1.34
CA GLY A 263 4.89 10.79 -2.47
C GLY A 263 3.44 11.28 -2.28
N ASN A 264 2.63 11.17 -3.33
CA ASN A 264 1.21 11.48 -3.25
C ASN A 264 0.45 10.36 -2.51
N ASP A 265 -0.11 10.66 -1.34
CA ASP A 265 -0.80 9.67 -0.52
C ASP A 265 -2.05 9.06 -1.18
N GLU A 266 -2.75 9.83 -2.02
CA GLU A 266 -3.92 9.34 -2.78
C GLU A 266 -3.51 8.31 -3.83
N VAL A 267 -2.36 8.53 -4.50
CA VAL A 267 -1.79 7.56 -5.44
C VAL A 267 -1.35 6.29 -4.71
N ALA A 268 -0.65 6.44 -3.59
CA ALA A 268 -0.24 5.31 -2.76
C ALA A 268 -1.44 4.48 -2.28
N ASP A 269 -2.52 5.15 -1.83
CA ASP A 269 -3.75 4.48 -1.41
C ASP A 269 -4.42 3.70 -2.55
N ALA A 270 -4.54 4.32 -3.71
CA ALA A 270 -5.09 3.68 -4.91
C ALA A 270 -4.24 2.48 -5.36
N ALA A 271 -2.91 2.65 -5.37
CA ALA A 271 -1.95 1.62 -5.74
C ALA A 271 -2.01 0.38 -4.83
N LEU A 272 -1.94 0.61 -3.52
CA LEU A 272 -2.02 -0.48 -2.52
C LEU A 272 -3.35 -1.23 -2.63
N ARG A 273 -4.46 -0.50 -2.77
CA ARG A 273 -5.80 -1.08 -2.91
C ARG A 273 -5.96 -1.89 -4.19
N GLN A 274 -5.46 -1.38 -5.33
CA GLN A 274 -5.48 -2.08 -6.62
C GLN A 274 -4.70 -3.39 -6.61
N ALA A 275 -3.60 -3.44 -5.86
CA ALA A 275 -2.79 -4.65 -5.68
C ALA A 275 -3.31 -5.60 -4.58
N GLY A 276 -4.41 -5.25 -3.90
CA GLY A 276 -4.98 -6.06 -2.83
C GLY A 276 -4.22 -6.03 -1.51
N LEU A 277 -3.29 -5.05 -1.32
CA LEU A 277 -2.61 -4.85 -0.06
C LEU A 277 -3.55 -4.19 0.97
N LEU A 278 -3.34 -4.55 2.22
CA LEU A 278 -4.12 -4.04 3.33
C LEU A 278 -3.43 -2.81 3.91
N ARG A 279 -4.10 -1.65 3.86
CA ARG A 279 -3.55 -0.40 4.35
C ARG A 279 -4.05 -0.05 5.74
N ALA A 280 -3.22 -0.27 6.77
CA ALA A 280 -3.49 0.16 8.14
C ALA A 280 -3.30 1.67 8.31
N SER A 281 -4.07 2.29 9.19
CA SER A 281 -3.99 3.72 9.50
C SER A 281 -3.19 4.02 10.77
N THR A 282 -3.08 3.04 11.67
CA THR A 282 -2.35 3.15 12.94
C THR A 282 -1.61 1.87 13.27
N THR A 283 -0.64 1.93 14.16
CA THR A 283 0.07 0.73 14.67
C THR A 283 -0.87 -0.22 15.41
N GLU A 284 -1.86 0.31 16.10
CA GLU A 284 -2.90 -0.48 16.77
C GLU A 284 -3.75 -1.27 15.77
N GLU A 285 -4.20 -0.61 14.72
CA GLU A 285 -4.95 -1.24 13.63
C GLU A 285 -4.14 -2.33 12.94
N MET A 286 -2.85 -2.08 12.67
CA MET A 286 -1.94 -3.08 12.12
C MET A 286 -1.85 -4.32 13.00
N VAL A 287 -1.70 -4.16 14.31
CA VAL A 287 -1.66 -5.28 15.26
C VAL A 287 -3.01 -6.02 15.31
N ASN A 288 -4.14 -5.32 15.28
CA ASN A 288 -5.46 -5.96 15.20
C ASN A 288 -5.64 -6.77 13.91
N TRP A 289 -5.04 -6.34 12.81
CA TRP A 289 -5.05 -7.12 11.58
C TRP A 289 -4.09 -8.33 11.63
N PHE A 290 -2.96 -8.21 12.30
CA PHE A 290 -2.14 -9.40 12.60
C PHE A 290 -2.94 -10.44 13.40
N LYS A 291 -3.73 -10.00 14.37
CA LYS A 291 -4.57 -10.88 15.20
C LYS A 291 -5.62 -11.64 14.40
N ILE A 292 -6.32 -10.95 13.47
CA ILE A 292 -7.37 -11.62 12.71
C ILE A 292 -6.82 -12.64 11.71
N PHE A 293 -5.65 -12.37 11.10
CA PHE A 293 -5.00 -13.31 10.20
C PHE A 293 -4.32 -14.49 10.91
N ALA A 294 -4.19 -14.44 12.25
CA ALA A 294 -3.81 -15.60 13.05
C ALA A 294 -4.99 -16.58 13.26
N LEU A 295 -6.22 -16.18 12.96
CA LEU A 295 -7.43 -17.02 12.98
C LEU A 295 -7.69 -17.64 11.60
N PRO A 296 -8.54 -18.68 11.50
CA PRO A 296 -9.01 -19.18 10.22
C PRO A 296 -9.64 -18.09 9.36
N PRO A 297 -9.60 -18.21 8.01
CA PRO A 297 -10.06 -17.18 7.10
C PRO A 297 -11.58 -16.96 7.16
N MET A 298 -12.01 -15.70 7.09
CA MET A 298 -13.41 -15.35 6.82
C MET A 298 -13.69 -15.53 5.32
N ARG A 299 -14.53 -16.52 4.96
CA ARG A 299 -14.75 -16.88 3.54
C ARG A 299 -16.05 -16.37 2.94
N GLY A 300 -16.91 -15.76 3.73
CA GLY A 300 -18.16 -15.15 3.31
C GLY A 300 -18.63 -14.09 4.29
N PRO A 301 -19.65 -13.28 3.93
CA PRO A 301 -20.09 -12.14 4.73
C PRO A 301 -21.03 -12.51 5.90
N ASN A 302 -21.36 -13.77 6.08
CA ASN A 302 -22.43 -14.20 6.96
C ASN A 302 -21.91 -14.43 8.38
N LEU A 303 -22.42 -13.64 9.32
CA LEU A 303 -21.94 -13.58 10.68
C LEU A 303 -22.99 -14.08 11.69
N MET A 304 -22.52 -14.80 12.69
CA MET A 304 -23.23 -15.03 13.95
C MET A 304 -22.57 -14.18 15.04
N ALA A 305 -23.37 -13.56 15.90
CA ALA A 305 -22.87 -12.85 17.05
C ALA A 305 -23.65 -13.15 18.33
N MET A 306 -22.93 -13.20 19.45
CA MET A 306 -23.47 -13.39 20.78
C MET A 306 -22.89 -12.35 21.71
N ALA A 307 -23.71 -11.74 22.56
CA ALA A 307 -23.28 -10.78 23.56
C ALA A 307 -24.07 -10.92 24.85
N ARG A 308 -23.50 -10.43 25.97
CA ARG A 308 -24.14 -10.49 27.27
C ARG A 308 -25.10 -9.34 27.57
N SER A 309 -25.25 -8.38 26.65
CA SER A 309 -26.24 -7.31 26.82
C SER A 309 -26.84 -6.88 25.51
N GLY A 310 -28.10 -6.43 25.57
CA GLY A 310 -28.81 -5.90 24.41
C GLY A 310 -28.10 -4.69 23.77
N GLY A 311 -27.44 -3.83 24.59
CA GLY A 311 -26.66 -2.69 24.09
C GLY A 311 -25.46 -3.13 23.25
N GLN A 312 -24.75 -4.16 23.65
CA GLN A 312 -23.65 -4.76 22.87
C GLN A 312 -24.17 -5.37 21.56
N CYS A 313 -25.33 -6.01 21.58
CA CYS A 313 -25.99 -6.52 20.37
C CYS A 313 -26.30 -5.41 19.35
N VAL A 314 -26.72 -4.23 19.82
CA VAL A 314 -26.97 -3.07 18.95
C VAL A 314 -25.66 -2.57 18.33
N LEU A 315 -24.58 -2.43 19.12
CA LEU A 315 -23.27 -2.00 18.60
C LEU A 315 -22.72 -2.99 17.57
N LEU A 316 -22.87 -4.30 17.80
CA LEU A 316 -22.48 -5.33 16.84
C LEU A 316 -23.29 -5.22 15.53
N ALA A 317 -24.61 -4.96 15.63
CA ALA A 317 -25.47 -4.80 14.47
C ALA A 317 -25.06 -3.60 13.61
N ASP A 318 -24.79 -2.46 14.24
CA ASP A 318 -24.34 -1.24 13.55
C ASP A 318 -22.97 -1.44 12.88
N ALA A 319 -22.03 -2.11 13.56
CA ALA A 319 -20.71 -2.42 13.01
C ALA A 319 -20.81 -3.34 11.79
N ALA A 320 -21.65 -4.38 11.82
CA ALA A 320 -21.83 -5.28 10.68
C ALA A 320 -22.32 -4.53 9.42
N VAL A 321 -23.32 -3.66 9.58
CA VAL A 321 -23.82 -2.82 8.46
C VAL A 321 -22.71 -1.91 7.93
N ARG A 322 -21.93 -1.28 8.83
CA ARG A 322 -20.82 -0.39 8.45
C ARG A 322 -19.77 -1.08 7.61
N TYR A 323 -19.44 -2.32 7.94
CA TYR A 323 -18.37 -3.09 7.29
C TYR A 323 -18.87 -4.13 6.28
N GLY A 324 -20.14 -4.11 5.89
CA GLY A 324 -20.69 -4.95 4.83
C GLY A 324 -20.88 -6.42 5.20
N LEU A 325 -20.89 -6.76 6.50
CA LEU A 325 -21.21 -8.09 6.99
C LEU A 325 -22.71 -8.26 7.20
N ARG A 326 -23.20 -9.50 7.24
CA ARG A 326 -24.62 -9.82 7.35
C ARG A 326 -24.88 -10.80 8.47
N TYR A 327 -25.88 -10.54 9.30
CA TYR A 327 -26.34 -11.50 10.30
C TYR A 327 -27.29 -12.51 9.68
N VAL A 328 -26.99 -13.80 9.86
CA VAL A 328 -27.87 -14.89 9.46
C VAL A 328 -29.00 -15.07 10.47
N ASN A 329 -30.09 -15.69 10.06
CA ASN A 329 -31.12 -16.13 10.99
C ASN A 329 -30.55 -17.13 12.00
N LEU A 330 -31.08 -17.11 13.25
CA LEU A 330 -30.62 -18.03 14.27
C LEU A 330 -30.69 -19.48 13.78
N PRO A 331 -29.60 -20.27 13.90
CA PRO A 331 -29.60 -21.65 13.57
C PRO A 331 -30.69 -22.43 14.35
N GLU A 332 -31.31 -23.44 13.69
CA GLU A 332 -32.27 -24.33 14.33
C GLU A 332 -31.67 -25.01 15.55
N GLY A 333 -32.43 -25.12 16.63
CA GLY A 333 -31.98 -25.68 17.91
C GLY A 333 -31.51 -24.63 18.93
N ILE A 334 -30.85 -23.52 18.51
CA ILE A 334 -30.38 -22.46 19.42
C ILE A 334 -31.58 -21.89 20.21
N ALA A 335 -32.69 -21.59 19.56
CA ALA A 335 -33.88 -21.06 20.22
C ALA A 335 -34.41 -21.99 21.31
N GLY A 336 -34.38 -23.32 21.08
CA GLY A 336 -34.78 -24.33 22.05
C GLY A 336 -33.87 -24.38 23.28
N ILE A 337 -32.56 -24.31 23.04
CA ILE A 337 -31.55 -24.29 24.10
C ILE A 337 -31.73 -23.04 24.95
N ILE A 338 -31.86 -21.87 24.33
CA ILE A 338 -32.04 -20.61 25.04
C ILE A 338 -33.29 -20.64 25.90
N ARG A 339 -34.44 -21.04 25.37
CA ARG A 339 -35.70 -21.09 26.11
C ARG A 339 -35.66 -22.01 27.33
N LYS A 340 -34.86 -23.08 27.32
CA LYS A 340 -34.72 -24.01 28.45
C LYS A 340 -33.86 -23.46 29.57
N ASN A 341 -32.92 -22.54 29.25
CA ASN A 341 -31.88 -22.11 30.16
C ASN A 341 -32.01 -20.65 30.63
N VAL A 342 -32.90 -19.87 30.02
CA VAL A 342 -33.16 -18.49 30.40
C VAL A 342 -34.24 -18.42 31.48
N ARG A 343 -33.93 -17.73 32.59
CA ARG A 343 -34.81 -17.59 33.76
C ARG A 343 -35.80 -16.43 33.64
N ALA A 344 -35.37 -15.35 33.03
CA ALA A 344 -36.20 -14.17 32.80
C ALA A 344 -36.67 -14.13 31.35
N GLY A 345 -37.98 -14.09 31.07
CA GLY A 345 -38.55 -14.05 29.71
C GLY A 345 -38.24 -12.78 28.91
N VAL A 346 -37.06 -12.18 29.12
CA VAL A 346 -36.61 -10.88 28.60
C VAL A 346 -35.72 -11.03 27.37
N ILE A 347 -35.14 -12.24 27.11
CA ILE A 347 -34.23 -12.41 25.97
C ILE A 347 -35.01 -12.47 24.66
N ARG A 348 -34.69 -11.51 23.78
CA ARG A 348 -35.18 -11.50 22.42
C ARG A 348 -34.37 -12.46 21.57
N LEU A 349 -34.97 -13.48 21.03
CA LEU A 349 -34.34 -14.42 20.09
C LEU A 349 -34.07 -13.71 18.77
N GLY A 350 -32.83 -13.42 18.49
CA GLY A 350 -32.36 -12.75 17.28
C GLY A 350 -30.87 -12.98 17.06
N ASN A 351 -30.33 -12.49 15.96
CA ASN A 351 -28.90 -12.41 15.72
C ASN A 351 -28.57 -10.94 15.45
N PRO A 352 -27.75 -10.28 16.27
CA PRO A 352 -26.97 -10.80 17.41
C PRO A 352 -27.83 -11.37 18.54
N LEU A 353 -27.35 -12.44 19.18
CA LEU A 353 -28.03 -13.13 20.27
C LEU A 353 -27.64 -12.55 21.62
N ASP A 354 -28.61 -12.01 22.35
CA ASP A 354 -28.41 -11.63 23.75
C ASP A 354 -28.47 -12.89 24.65
N VAL A 355 -27.36 -13.19 25.33
CA VAL A 355 -27.22 -14.34 26.23
C VAL A 355 -27.11 -13.94 27.70
N GLY A 356 -27.56 -12.72 28.04
CA GLY A 356 -27.38 -12.01 29.31
C GLY A 356 -27.44 -12.84 30.59
N ASP A 357 -28.46 -13.65 30.77
CA ASP A 357 -28.72 -14.44 31.99
C ASP A 357 -28.06 -15.81 31.97
N ILE A 358 -27.28 -16.16 30.94
CA ILE A 358 -26.61 -17.46 30.82
C ILE A 358 -25.20 -17.33 31.38
N PHE A 359 -24.89 -18.17 32.38
CA PHE A 359 -23.60 -18.25 33.05
C PHE A 359 -22.97 -19.63 32.98
N ASP A 360 -23.38 -20.46 32.04
CA ASP A 360 -22.90 -21.81 31.84
C ASP A 360 -21.93 -21.89 30.65
N LEU A 361 -20.67 -22.24 30.93
CA LEU A 361 -19.61 -22.37 29.94
C LEU A 361 -19.89 -23.51 28.94
N GLY A 362 -20.44 -24.63 29.43
CA GLY A 362 -20.80 -25.77 28.57
C GLY A 362 -21.83 -25.34 27.55
N LEU A 363 -22.77 -24.52 27.98
CA LEU A 363 -23.81 -23.99 27.10
C LEU A 363 -23.25 -23.00 26.06
N TYR A 364 -22.32 -22.14 26.46
CA TYR A 364 -21.69 -21.26 25.45
C TYR A 364 -20.90 -22.06 24.42
N ARG A 365 -20.15 -23.07 24.83
CA ARG A 365 -19.46 -23.97 23.93
C ARG A 365 -20.43 -24.65 22.95
N GLU A 366 -21.55 -25.13 23.45
CA GLU A 366 -22.62 -25.74 22.62
C GLU A 366 -23.21 -24.74 21.62
N LEU A 367 -23.50 -23.51 22.06
CA LEU A 367 -24.05 -22.46 21.20
C LEU A 367 -23.07 -22.05 20.09
N ILE A 368 -21.77 -21.93 20.41
CA ILE A 368 -20.71 -21.62 19.43
C ILE A 368 -20.57 -22.78 18.44
N ASP A 369 -20.49 -24.02 18.91
CA ASP A 369 -20.33 -25.23 18.07
C ASP A 369 -21.52 -25.37 17.10
N LEU A 370 -22.75 -25.27 17.62
CA LEU A 370 -23.96 -25.28 16.82
C LEU A 370 -24.03 -24.17 15.77
N SER A 371 -23.57 -22.96 16.14
CA SER A 371 -23.56 -21.84 15.20
C SER A 371 -22.58 -22.09 14.06
N LEU A 372 -21.36 -22.53 14.35
CA LEU A 372 -20.33 -22.78 13.36
C LEU A 372 -20.60 -24.01 12.49
N SER A 373 -21.31 -25.02 13.03
CA SER A 373 -21.66 -26.23 12.27
C SER A 373 -22.66 -25.96 11.14
N LYS A 374 -23.42 -24.88 11.19
CA LYS A 374 -24.43 -24.56 10.17
C LYS A 374 -23.81 -24.05 8.89
N ALA A 375 -24.31 -24.60 7.79
CA ALA A 375 -24.02 -24.05 6.46
C ALA A 375 -24.52 -22.61 6.37
N GLY A 376 -23.69 -21.71 5.83
CA GLY A 376 -24.03 -20.31 5.67
C GLY A 376 -23.65 -19.41 6.85
N VAL A 377 -23.01 -19.92 7.91
CA VAL A 377 -22.29 -19.11 8.90
C VAL A 377 -20.82 -19.13 8.55
N ASP A 378 -20.21 -17.96 8.32
CA ASP A 378 -18.82 -17.83 7.88
C ASP A 378 -17.85 -17.42 9.01
N GLY A 379 -18.39 -16.86 10.10
CA GLY A 379 -17.64 -16.48 11.29
C GLY A 379 -18.54 -16.13 12.46
N LEU A 380 -17.94 -15.99 13.65
CA LEU A 380 -18.66 -15.71 14.89
C LEU A 380 -17.94 -14.67 15.73
N ILE A 381 -18.69 -13.70 16.29
CA ILE A 381 -18.20 -12.79 17.33
C ILE A 381 -18.88 -13.19 18.66
N PHE A 382 -18.07 -13.37 19.69
CA PHE A 382 -18.53 -13.55 21.06
C PHE A 382 -18.07 -12.34 21.92
N TYR A 383 -19.02 -11.52 22.35
CA TYR A 383 -18.76 -10.34 23.17
C TYR A 383 -19.08 -10.63 24.63
N HIS A 384 -18.08 -10.60 25.50
CA HIS A 384 -18.23 -10.97 26.91
C HIS A 384 -17.65 -9.91 27.85
N GLU A 385 -18.38 -9.61 28.92
CA GLU A 385 -17.86 -8.89 30.08
C GLU A 385 -17.17 -9.86 31.01
N PHE A 386 -16.09 -9.40 31.64
CA PHE A 386 -15.28 -10.22 32.54
C PHE A 386 -15.48 -9.73 33.98
N GLU A 387 -15.76 -10.67 34.89
CA GLU A 387 -15.82 -10.43 36.31
C GLU A 387 -14.71 -11.17 37.07
N ARG A 388 -14.09 -10.52 38.05
CA ARG A 388 -13.03 -11.06 38.89
C ARG A 388 -13.51 -12.26 39.72
N GLY A 389 -12.61 -13.17 40.04
CA GLY A 389 -12.85 -14.32 40.93
C GLY A 389 -13.13 -15.59 40.14
N PRO A 390 -14.22 -16.33 40.47
CA PRO A 390 -14.54 -17.58 39.74
C PRO A 390 -14.64 -17.40 38.22
N GLY A 391 -14.98 -16.21 37.77
CA GLY A 391 -15.05 -15.80 36.36
C GLY A 391 -13.71 -15.85 35.62
N GLU A 392 -12.58 -15.70 36.27
CA GLU A 392 -11.26 -15.76 35.62
C GLU A 392 -10.96 -17.12 35.00
N SER A 393 -11.14 -18.20 35.79
CA SER A 393 -11.00 -19.57 35.28
C SER A 393 -11.97 -19.85 34.10
N TRP A 394 -13.14 -19.30 34.20
CA TRP A 394 -14.20 -19.43 33.21
C TRP A 394 -13.87 -18.72 31.89
N ALA A 395 -13.38 -17.48 31.95
CA ALA A 395 -12.97 -16.74 30.75
C ALA A 395 -11.81 -17.43 30.03
N ARG A 396 -10.85 -18.00 30.76
CA ARG A 396 -9.76 -18.79 30.17
C ARG A 396 -10.29 -20.04 29.45
N GLN A 397 -11.25 -20.75 30.06
CA GLN A 397 -11.88 -21.90 29.42
C GLN A 397 -12.69 -21.51 28.17
N LEU A 398 -13.36 -20.35 28.19
CA LEU A 398 -14.06 -19.83 27.01
C LEU A 398 -13.09 -19.56 25.85
N ILE A 399 -11.96 -18.91 26.12
CA ILE A 399 -10.93 -18.65 25.12
C ILE A 399 -10.38 -19.95 24.53
N HIS A 400 -10.10 -20.96 25.36
CA HIS A 400 -9.69 -22.28 24.89
C HIS A 400 -10.76 -22.94 24.03
N SER A 401 -12.02 -22.86 24.43
CA SER A 401 -13.14 -23.40 23.64
C SER A 401 -13.32 -22.68 22.33
N ALA A 402 -13.20 -21.34 22.33
CA ALA A 402 -13.28 -20.54 21.10
C ALA A 402 -12.18 -20.92 20.11
N ARG A 403 -10.94 -21.11 20.60
CA ARG A 403 -9.81 -21.56 19.78
C ARG A 403 -10.07 -22.94 19.18
N GLU A 404 -10.38 -23.92 20.03
CA GLU A 404 -10.64 -25.29 19.58
C GLU A 404 -11.75 -25.36 18.54
N LEU A 405 -12.87 -24.66 18.78
CA LEU A 405 -14.02 -24.64 17.86
C LEU A 405 -13.69 -23.87 16.58
N SER A 406 -12.94 -22.78 16.65
CA SER A 406 -12.48 -22.04 15.47
C SER A 406 -11.61 -22.93 14.57
N GLU A 407 -10.64 -23.65 15.14
CA GLU A 407 -9.77 -24.59 14.43
C GLU A 407 -10.57 -25.77 13.84
N ARG A 408 -11.48 -26.37 14.63
CA ARG A 408 -12.32 -27.51 14.22
C ARG A 408 -13.21 -27.21 13.02
N HIS A 409 -13.83 -26.02 13.02
CA HIS A 409 -14.76 -25.62 11.96
C HIS A 409 -14.09 -24.86 10.82
N GLU A 410 -12.79 -24.57 10.94
CA GLU A 410 -12.02 -23.73 10.00
C GLU A 410 -12.70 -22.37 9.74
N LYS A 411 -13.34 -21.80 10.77
CA LYS A 411 -14.04 -20.52 10.74
C LYS A 411 -13.55 -19.61 11.85
N PRO A 412 -13.43 -18.30 11.64
CA PRO A 412 -12.94 -17.39 12.68
C PRO A 412 -13.98 -17.25 13.80
N VAL A 413 -13.51 -17.45 15.03
CA VAL A 413 -14.23 -17.07 16.25
C VAL A 413 -13.50 -15.89 16.86
N VAL A 414 -14.13 -14.74 16.88
CA VAL A 414 -13.56 -13.52 17.46
C VAL A 414 -14.12 -13.31 18.85
N VAL A 415 -13.26 -13.21 19.84
CA VAL A 415 -13.65 -12.93 21.22
C VAL A 415 -13.39 -11.45 21.52
N CYS A 416 -14.46 -10.72 21.87
CA CYS A 416 -14.36 -9.39 22.46
C CYS A 416 -14.51 -9.52 23.98
N MET A 417 -13.55 -8.96 24.72
CA MET A 417 -13.56 -9.06 26.15
C MET A 417 -13.05 -7.77 26.79
N ILE A 418 -13.81 -7.27 27.78
CA ILE A 418 -13.42 -6.13 28.59
C ILE A 418 -13.16 -6.62 30.01
N PRO A 419 -11.94 -7.06 30.33
CA PRO A 419 -11.56 -7.42 31.68
C PRO A 419 -11.12 -6.20 32.48
N ASP A 420 -11.09 -6.33 33.82
CA ASP A 420 -10.32 -5.39 34.64
C ASP A 420 -8.83 -5.45 34.27
N ARG A 421 -8.07 -4.41 34.63
CA ARG A 421 -6.67 -4.24 34.17
C ARG A 421 -5.76 -5.42 34.53
N GLU A 422 -5.89 -5.96 35.74
CA GLU A 422 -5.00 -7.06 36.21
C GLU A 422 -5.39 -8.38 35.51
N SER A 423 -6.68 -8.67 35.40
CA SER A 423 -7.20 -9.85 34.73
C SER A 423 -6.91 -9.87 33.26
N TYR A 424 -6.88 -8.69 32.59
CA TYR A 424 -6.54 -8.56 31.19
C TYR A 424 -5.13 -9.10 30.90
N PHE A 425 -4.14 -8.73 31.71
CA PHE A 425 -2.77 -9.24 31.54
C PHE A 425 -2.66 -10.72 31.94
N ALA A 426 -3.30 -11.11 33.03
CA ALA A 426 -3.29 -12.50 33.48
C ALA A 426 -3.90 -13.47 32.46
N MET A 427 -4.95 -13.08 31.77
CA MET A 427 -5.58 -13.90 30.73
C MET A 427 -4.70 -14.01 29.48
N ARG A 428 -4.02 -12.94 29.09
CA ARG A 428 -3.11 -12.93 27.94
C ARG A 428 -1.90 -13.82 28.16
N ASP A 429 -1.39 -13.89 29.37
CA ASP A 429 -0.27 -14.76 29.72
C ASP A 429 -0.59 -16.26 29.57
N VAL A 430 -1.86 -16.63 29.58
CA VAL A 430 -2.30 -18.05 29.58
C VAL A 430 -2.86 -18.53 28.24
N ALA A 431 -3.41 -17.64 27.43
CA ALA A 431 -4.09 -18.03 26.21
C ALA A 431 -3.52 -17.28 24.98
N PRO A 432 -2.72 -17.93 24.14
CA PRO A 432 -2.26 -17.36 22.87
C PRO A 432 -3.42 -17.34 21.85
N PHE A 433 -4.45 -16.56 22.14
CA PHE A 433 -5.62 -16.39 21.31
C PHE A 433 -5.96 -14.89 21.19
N PRO A 434 -6.27 -14.38 19.98
CA PRO A 434 -6.55 -12.97 19.78
C PRO A 434 -7.83 -12.54 20.50
N ILE A 435 -7.70 -11.50 21.34
CA ILE A 435 -8.83 -10.85 22.01
C ILE A 435 -8.95 -9.43 21.44
N PHE A 436 -10.17 -9.00 21.13
CA PHE A 436 -10.44 -7.67 20.61
C PHE A 436 -11.10 -6.78 21.67
N PRO A 437 -10.84 -5.45 21.64
CA PRO A 437 -11.30 -4.56 22.71
C PRO A 437 -12.79 -4.23 22.62
N ASP A 438 -13.38 -4.24 21.42
CA ASP A 438 -14.75 -3.80 21.17
C ASP A 438 -15.37 -4.40 19.90
N ALA A 439 -16.67 -4.17 19.73
CA ALA A 439 -17.46 -4.68 18.62
C ALA A 439 -17.03 -4.12 17.25
N ASP A 440 -16.68 -2.82 17.19
CA ASP A 440 -16.30 -2.16 15.95
C ASP A 440 -14.97 -2.72 15.41
N THR A 441 -13.95 -2.76 16.28
CA THR A 441 -12.63 -3.32 15.97
C THR A 441 -12.70 -4.78 15.53
N ALA A 442 -13.47 -5.60 16.23
CA ALA A 442 -13.66 -7.02 15.92
C ALA A 442 -14.35 -7.22 14.57
N THR A 443 -15.44 -6.50 14.33
CA THR A 443 -16.21 -6.59 13.08
C THR A 443 -15.40 -6.10 11.88
N ARG A 444 -14.68 -4.99 12.04
CA ARG A 444 -13.76 -4.46 11.03
C ARG A 444 -12.65 -5.46 10.68
N ALA A 445 -12.07 -6.11 11.68
CA ALA A 445 -11.04 -7.12 11.47
C ALA A 445 -11.57 -8.32 10.65
N LEU A 446 -12.77 -8.81 10.94
CA LEU A 446 -13.42 -9.85 10.13
C LEU A 446 -13.67 -9.41 8.69
N ALA A 447 -14.12 -8.16 8.48
CA ALA A 447 -14.32 -7.62 7.15
C ALA A 447 -13.02 -7.52 6.35
N VAL A 448 -11.91 -7.15 7.00
CA VAL A 448 -10.57 -7.15 6.39
C VAL A 448 -10.13 -8.56 6.01
N SER A 449 -10.38 -9.56 6.85
CA SER A 449 -10.12 -10.96 6.53
C SER A 449 -10.95 -11.40 5.32
N LEU A 450 -12.25 -11.08 5.29
CA LEU A 450 -13.12 -11.38 4.15
C LEU A 450 -12.61 -10.73 2.86
N ASP A 451 -12.29 -9.45 2.89
CA ASP A 451 -11.79 -8.71 1.72
C ASP A 451 -10.51 -9.37 1.16
N HIS A 452 -9.54 -9.68 2.01
CA HIS A 452 -8.30 -10.34 1.60
C HIS A 452 -8.57 -11.71 0.96
N PHE A 453 -9.30 -12.60 1.64
CA PHE A 453 -9.53 -13.97 1.15
C PHE A 453 -10.51 -14.07 -0.01
N SER A 454 -11.38 -13.07 -0.22
CA SER A 454 -12.22 -12.98 -1.42
C SER A 454 -11.43 -12.59 -2.68
N ARG A 455 -10.31 -11.89 -2.53
CA ARG A 455 -9.42 -11.48 -3.63
C ARG A 455 -8.27 -12.46 -3.90
N THR A 456 -8.08 -13.51 -3.06
CA THR A 456 -6.91 -14.41 -3.15
C THR A 456 -6.89 -15.26 -4.43
N PRO A 457 -5.72 -15.64 -4.98
CA PRO A 457 -5.56 -16.23 -6.30
C PRO A 457 -6.13 -17.66 -6.41
N GLY A 458 -7.09 -17.82 -7.16
CA GLY A 458 -7.87 -18.97 -7.59
C GLY A 458 -9.06 -18.47 -8.38
N LYS A 459 -9.42 -17.20 -8.21
CA LYS A 459 -10.24 -16.42 -9.14
C LYS A 459 -9.30 -15.42 -9.78
N GLU A 460 -9.23 -15.38 -11.11
CA GLU A 460 -8.49 -14.36 -11.84
C GLU A 460 -8.86 -12.98 -11.28
N PRO A 461 -7.88 -12.15 -10.85
CA PRO A 461 -8.18 -10.76 -10.54
C PRO A 461 -8.76 -10.14 -11.80
N ALA A 462 -9.87 -9.44 -11.66
CA ALA A 462 -10.39 -8.58 -12.72
C ALA A 462 -9.30 -7.55 -13.06
N GLY A 463 -8.70 -7.66 -14.24
CA GLY A 463 -7.52 -6.89 -14.63
C GLY A 463 -6.21 -7.65 -14.29
N SER A 464 -5.94 -8.71 -15.04
CA SER A 464 -4.77 -9.55 -14.79
C SER A 464 -3.46 -8.77 -14.96
N TRP A 465 -2.71 -8.61 -13.87
CA TRP A 465 -1.27 -8.38 -13.86
C TRP A 465 -0.52 -9.64 -14.37
N ARG A 466 -0.96 -10.20 -15.49
CA ARG A 466 -0.17 -11.22 -16.18
C ARG A 466 1.03 -10.51 -16.79
N ARG A 467 2.22 -10.91 -16.39
CA ARG A 467 3.47 -10.53 -17.07
C ARG A 467 3.24 -10.58 -18.58
N PRO A 468 3.32 -9.50 -19.32
CA PRO A 468 3.59 -9.61 -20.75
C PRO A 468 4.96 -10.28 -20.88
N ALA A 469 5.06 -11.34 -21.64
CA ALA A 469 6.32 -12.04 -21.90
C ALA A 469 7.41 -11.11 -22.49
N GLN A 470 7.07 -9.89 -22.86
CA GLN A 470 7.94 -8.83 -23.34
C GLN A 470 8.72 -8.09 -22.25
N VAL A 471 8.23 -8.02 -20.98
CA VAL A 471 8.94 -7.32 -19.89
C VAL A 471 10.26 -8.02 -19.52
N ALA A 472 10.36 -9.32 -19.77
CA ALA A 472 11.62 -10.06 -19.58
C ALA A 472 12.72 -9.68 -20.59
N ARG A 473 12.40 -9.08 -21.75
CA ARG A 473 13.40 -8.60 -22.72
C ARG A 473 13.87 -7.17 -22.46
N LEU A 474 13.03 -6.29 -21.96
CA LEU A 474 13.38 -4.91 -21.62
C LEU A 474 14.34 -4.82 -20.41
N ARG A 475 14.29 -5.80 -19.49
CA ARG A 475 15.23 -5.89 -18.35
C ARG A 475 16.71 -6.01 -18.69
N LYS A 476 17.08 -6.34 -19.93
CA LYS A 476 18.50 -6.42 -20.37
C LYS A 476 19.03 -5.11 -20.95
N GLU A 477 18.18 -4.18 -21.30
CA GLU A 477 18.58 -2.89 -21.92
C GLU A 477 18.60 -1.73 -20.93
N GLU A 478 17.73 -1.72 -19.88
CA GLU A 478 17.68 -0.67 -18.86
C GLU A 478 18.87 -0.67 -17.87
N GLN A 479 19.63 -1.76 -17.76
CA GLN A 479 20.80 -1.81 -16.87
C GLN A 479 22.06 -1.13 -17.42
N LYS A 480 22.03 -0.52 -18.60
CA LYS A 480 23.21 0.15 -19.20
C LYS A 480 23.23 1.67 -19.09
N GLY A 481 22.24 2.31 -18.47
CA GLY A 481 22.13 3.76 -18.55
C GLY A 481 21.59 4.51 -17.34
N MET A 482 21.40 3.90 -16.18
CA MET A 482 20.95 4.64 -14.99
C MET A 482 22.12 4.90 -14.03
N ASP A 483 22.63 6.13 -14.09
CA ASP A 483 23.50 6.72 -13.07
C ASP A 483 22.66 6.93 -11.78
N PRO A 484 23.09 6.46 -10.60
CA PRO A 484 22.31 6.59 -9.34
C PRO A 484 22.15 8.05 -8.84
N GLY A 485 22.58 9.03 -9.61
CA GLY A 485 22.67 10.45 -9.22
C GLY A 485 21.53 11.36 -9.68
N ASP A 486 20.54 10.92 -10.47
CA ASP A 486 19.59 11.84 -11.11
C ASP A 486 18.14 11.76 -10.57
N HIS A 487 17.97 11.56 -9.27
CA HIS A 487 16.68 11.73 -8.61
C HIS A 487 16.52 13.16 -8.08
N GLY A 488 16.24 14.13 -8.95
CA GLY A 488 16.03 15.50 -8.47
C GLY A 488 16.00 16.62 -9.49
N ARG A 489 15.91 16.33 -10.76
CA ARG A 489 15.55 17.37 -11.73
C ARG A 489 14.05 17.28 -12.01
N SER A 490 13.31 18.31 -11.57
CA SER A 490 12.04 18.68 -12.21
C SER A 490 12.35 18.94 -13.67
N GLY A 491 12.21 17.93 -14.52
CA GLY A 491 12.42 18.06 -15.95
C GLY A 491 11.48 19.14 -16.46
N VAL A 492 11.99 20.06 -17.24
CA VAL A 492 11.16 20.97 -18.04
C VAL A 492 10.41 20.08 -19.01
N SER A 493 9.07 20.07 -18.94
CA SER A 493 8.22 19.35 -19.89
C SER A 493 7.84 20.29 -21.04
N ASP A 494 7.80 19.76 -22.25
CA ASP A 494 7.36 20.49 -23.42
C ASP A 494 5.90 20.11 -23.76
N MET A 495 5.05 21.14 -23.96
CA MET A 495 3.68 20.92 -24.41
C MET A 495 3.67 20.50 -25.87
N ALA A 496 3.01 19.40 -26.19
CA ALA A 496 2.75 19.02 -27.57
C ALA A 496 1.79 20.01 -28.23
N ASP A 497 1.98 20.24 -29.55
CA ASP A 497 1.05 21.07 -30.30
C ASP A 497 -0.32 20.40 -30.45
N VAL A 498 -1.34 21.22 -30.79
CA VAL A 498 -2.72 20.73 -30.87
C VAL A 498 -2.88 19.71 -31.99
N ARG A 499 -2.17 19.83 -33.10
CA ARG A 499 -2.22 18.90 -34.25
C ARG A 499 -1.71 17.53 -33.82
N THR A 500 -0.51 17.46 -33.25
CA THR A 500 0.12 16.23 -32.73
C THR A 500 -0.81 15.54 -31.70
N THR A 501 -1.38 16.32 -30.78
CA THR A 501 -2.33 15.80 -29.78
C THR A 501 -3.55 15.15 -30.45
N LEU A 502 -4.21 15.83 -31.39
CA LEU A 502 -5.42 15.33 -32.06
C LEU A 502 -5.12 14.10 -32.93
N GLU A 503 -3.98 14.09 -33.65
CA GLU A 503 -3.56 12.96 -34.49
C GLU A 503 -3.29 11.72 -33.61
N LEU A 504 -2.64 11.89 -32.46
CA LEU A 504 -2.37 10.81 -31.52
C LEU A 504 -3.68 10.24 -30.94
N LEU A 505 -4.60 11.09 -30.48
CA LEU A 505 -5.91 10.67 -29.98
C LEU A 505 -6.71 9.89 -31.03
N THR A 506 -6.70 10.38 -32.29
CA THR A 506 -7.37 9.70 -33.41
C THR A 506 -6.80 8.31 -33.65
N ARG A 507 -5.48 8.17 -33.62
CA ARG A 507 -4.78 6.89 -33.83
C ARG A 507 -5.19 5.82 -32.80
N TYR A 508 -5.46 6.22 -31.58
CA TYR A 508 -5.93 5.33 -30.51
C TYR A 508 -7.46 5.20 -30.45
N ASN A 509 -8.16 5.65 -31.51
CA ASN A 509 -9.63 5.62 -31.62
C ASN A 509 -10.34 6.34 -30.47
N LEU A 510 -9.72 7.39 -29.90
CA LEU A 510 -10.39 8.27 -28.95
C LEU A 510 -11.40 9.13 -29.71
N PRO A 511 -12.66 9.17 -29.28
CA PRO A 511 -13.74 9.79 -30.06
C PRO A 511 -13.64 11.31 -29.96
N LEU A 512 -13.38 11.96 -31.10
CA LEU A 512 -13.31 13.42 -31.24
C LEU A 512 -14.57 13.94 -31.94
N PRO A 513 -15.11 15.13 -31.60
CA PRO A 513 -16.05 15.83 -32.43
C PRO A 513 -15.41 16.17 -33.78
N ASP A 514 -16.20 16.30 -34.87
CA ASP A 514 -15.66 16.76 -36.15
C ASP A 514 -14.93 18.08 -35.96
N TYR A 515 -13.74 18.23 -36.57
CA TYR A 515 -12.88 19.39 -36.40
C TYR A 515 -12.07 19.70 -37.65
N ALA A 516 -11.58 20.93 -37.73
CA ALA A 516 -10.59 21.35 -38.71
C ALA A 516 -9.61 22.37 -38.11
N LEU A 517 -8.33 22.22 -38.44
CA LEU A 517 -7.30 23.22 -38.13
C LEU A 517 -7.20 24.18 -39.31
N VAL A 518 -7.33 25.47 -39.05
CA VAL A 518 -7.42 26.52 -40.06
C VAL A 518 -6.58 27.73 -39.68
N ARG A 519 -6.12 28.48 -40.70
CA ARG A 519 -5.29 29.68 -40.47
C ARG A 519 -6.00 30.96 -40.93
N THR A 520 -6.99 30.84 -41.79
CA THR A 520 -7.72 32.00 -42.34
C THR A 520 -9.21 31.93 -42.00
N VAL A 521 -9.86 33.09 -42.06
CA VAL A 521 -11.32 33.18 -41.85
C VAL A 521 -12.07 32.39 -42.91
N GLU A 522 -11.59 32.44 -44.17
CA GLU A 522 -12.18 31.75 -45.32
C GLU A 522 -12.14 30.24 -45.15
N GLU A 523 -10.97 29.68 -44.76
CA GLU A 523 -10.83 28.28 -44.43
C GLU A 523 -11.75 27.88 -43.27
N GLY A 524 -11.88 28.74 -42.25
CA GLY A 524 -12.73 28.52 -41.09
C GLY A 524 -14.22 28.45 -41.47
N ILE A 525 -14.69 29.31 -42.39
CA ILE A 525 -16.08 29.29 -42.87
C ILE A 525 -16.36 28.01 -43.66
N GLU A 526 -15.44 27.62 -44.54
CA GLU A 526 -15.60 26.42 -45.36
C GLU A 526 -15.60 25.16 -44.44
N ALA A 527 -14.71 25.09 -43.47
CA ALA A 527 -14.68 24.03 -42.47
C ALA A 527 -15.99 23.98 -41.65
N ALA A 528 -16.48 25.13 -41.18
CA ALA A 528 -17.73 25.19 -40.42
C ALA A 528 -18.97 24.77 -41.23
N ARG A 529 -18.98 25.03 -42.57
CA ARG A 529 -20.04 24.53 -43.46
C ARG A 529 -20.04 23.02 -43.60
N GLN A 530 -18.84 22.42 -43.69
CA GLN A 530 -18.66 20.96 -43.77
C GLN A 530 -18.99 20.27 -42.44
N ILE A 531 -18.54 20.81 -41.31
CA ILE A 531 -18.79 20.30 -39.96
C ILE A 531 -20.27 20.46 -39.57
N GLY A 532 -20.89 21.59 -40.00
CA GLY A 532 -22.25 21.98 -39.61
C GLY A 532 -22.28 22.84 -38.34
N TYR A 533 -23.02 23.97 -38.45
CA TYR A 533 -23.26 24.85 -37.29
C TYR A 533 -24.22 24.23 -36.27
N PRO A 534 -24.11 24.57 -34.97
CA PRO A 534 -23.15 25.50 -34.39
C PRO A 534 -21.75 24.89 -34.20
N VAL A 535 -20.72 25.76 -34.25
CA VAL A 535 -19.32 25.37 -34.00
C VAL A 535 -18.70 26.15 -32.85
N ALA A 536 -17.60 25.66 -32.36
CA ALA A 536 -16.69 26.34 -31.43
C ALA A 536 -15.42 26.75 -32.17
N LEU A 537 -14.86 27.92 -31.86
CA LEU A 537 -13.57 28.39 -32.36
C LEU A 537 -12.59 28.49 -31.21
N LYS A 538 -11.44 27.81 -31.31
CA LYS A 538 -10.40 27.77 -30.28
C LYS A 538 -9.07 28.20 -30.87
N LYS A 539 -8.23 28.89 -30.09
CA LYS A 539 -6.82 29.09 -30.47
C LYS A 539 -6.07 27.76 -30.43
N ALA A 540 -5.34 27.45 -31.48
CA ALA A 540 -4.49 26.27 -31.57
C ALA A 540 -3.04 26.63 -31.14
N SER A 541 -2.84 26.97 -29.88
CA SER A 541 -1.52 27.35 -29.33
C SER A 541 -1.16 26.43 -28.16
N PRO A 542 0.07 25.87 -28.10
CA PRO A 542 0.50 24.98 -27.00
C PRO A 542 0.62 25.70 -25.66
N ASN A 543 0.84 27.02 -25.62
CA ASN A 543 1.16 27.78 -24.41
C ASN A 543 -0.04 28.30 -23.61
N ILE A 544 -1.27 27.95 -23.95
CA ILE A 544 -2.48 28.42 -23.27
C ILE A 544 -2.91 27.40 -22.23
N ILE A 545 -2.60 27.66 -20.96
CA ILE A 545 -2.82 26.72 -19.82
C ILE A 545 -4.31 26.63 -19.43
N HIS A 546 -5.07 27.72 -19.47
CA HIS A 546 -6.52 27.75 -19.23
C HIS A 546 -7.20 28.52 -20.35
N LYS A 547 -7.77 27.79 -21.33
CA LYS A 547 -8.38 28.41 -22.54
C LYS A 547 -9.58 29.28 -22.18
N SER A 548 -10.35 28.93 -21.16
CA SER A 548 -11.50 29.71 -20.66
C SER A 548 -11.09 31.01 -19.99
N ASP A 549 -10.01 31.00 -19.17
CA ASP A 549 -9.58 32.15 -18.38
C ASP A 549 -8.86 33.22 -19.23
N GLN A 550 -8.33 32.82 -20.40
CA GLN A 550 -7.60 33.70 -21.33
C GLN A 550 -8.40 34.11 -22.57
N ASN A 551 -9.74 33.93 -22.54
CA ASN A 551 -10.60 34.18 -23.71
C ASN A 551 -10.09 33.47 -24.99
N ALA A 552 -9.57 32.24 -24.87
CA ALA A 552 -8.98 31.49 -25.97
C ALA A 552 -9.98 30.59 -26.71
N VAL A 553 -11.25 30.58 -26.27
CA VAL A 553 -12.34 29.78 -26.83
C VAL A 553 -13.61 30.62 -26.97
N LEU A 554 -14.28 30.54 -28.10
CA LEU A 554 -15.61 31.09 -28.32
C LEU A 554 -16.56 29.96 -28.72
N LEU A 555 -17.65 29.82 -28.01
CA LEU A 555 -18.62 28.73 -28.14
C LEU A 555 -19.93 29.21 -28.79
N GLY A 556 -20.72 28.28 -29.33
CA GLY A 556 -22.07 28.54 -29.81
C GLY A 556 -22.14 29.42 -31.02
N LEU A 557 -21.16 29.35 -31.93
CA LEU A 557 -21.15 30.13 -33.16
C LEU A 557 -22.13 29.48 -34.14
N ILE A 558 -23.26 30.15 -34.35
CA ILE A 558 -24.43 29.59 -35.07
C ILE A 558 -24.42 29.85 -36.57
N ASP A 559 -23.59 30.79 -37.05
CA ASP A 559 -23.52 31.18 -38.43
C ASP A 559 -22.16 31.80 -38.83
N GLU A 560 -21.98 32.11 -40.08
CA GLU A 560 -20.76 32.72 -40.64
C GLU A 560 -20.46 34.10 -40.04
N VAL A 561 -21.48 34.86 -39.68
CA VAL A 561 -21.31 36.21 -39.14
C VAL A 561 -20.71 36.12 -37.74
N ALA A 562 -21.25 35.26 -36.91
CA ALA A 562 -20.73 34.98 -35.59
C ALA A 562 -19.29 34.44 -35.67
N LEU A 563 -19.01 33.53 -36.60
CA LEU A 563 -17.67 32.96 -36.78
C LEU A 563 -16.65 34.02 -37.22
N LYS A 564 -16.99 34.92 -38.18
CA LYS A 564 -16.14 36.04 -38.59
C LYS A 564 -15.79 36.97 -37.42
N GLN A 565 -16.78 37.26 -36.56
CA GLN A 565 -16.56 38.08 -35.39
C GLN A 565 -15.65 37.38 -34.38
N ALA A 566 -15.81 36.06 -34.21
CA ALA A 566 -14.99 35.23 -33.36
C ALA A 566 -13.50 35.23 -33.76
N PHE A 567 -13.20 35.10 -35.05
CA PHE A 567 -11.82 35.22 -35.58
C PHE A 567 -11.18 36.57 -35.26
N LYS A 568 -11.94 37.67 -35.40
CA LYS A 568 -11.44 39.01 -35.05
C LYS A 568 -11.15 39.16 -33.55
N ALA A 569 -11.93 38.52 -32.72
CA ALA A 569 -11.78 38.61 -31.26
C ALA A 569 -10.62 37.74 -30.75
N LEU A 570 -10.39 36.56 -31.32
CA LEU A 570 -9.43 35.60 -30.80
C LEU A 570 -7.98 35.86 -31.18
N GLN A 571 -7.67 36.40 -32.34
CA GLN A 571 -6.33 36.70 -32.88
C GLN A 571 -5.28 35.62 -32.56
N ALA A 572 -5.06 34.66 -33.44
CA ALA A 572 -4.08 33.60 -33.36
C ALA A 572 -3.52 33.25 -34.75
N ASP A 573 -2.38 32.55 -34.79
CA ASP A 573 -1.76 32.09 -36.05
C ASP A 573 -2.46 30.87 -36.65
N GLU A 574 -3.03 30.02 -35.77
CA GLU A 574 -3.80 28.83 -36.14
C GLU A 574 -4.98 28.65 -35.17
N TYR A 575 -6.09 28.17 -35.70
CA TYR A 575 -7.34 27.97 -34.97
C TYR A 575 -7.88 26.56 -35.19
N LEU A 576 -8.58 26.04 -34.16
CA LEU A 576 -9.37 24.83 -34.23
C LEU A 576 -10.87 25.22 -34.36
N VAL A 577 -11.50 24.89 -35.48
CA VAL A 577 -12.95 24.91 -35.65
C VAL A 577 -13.48 23.53 -35.32
N GLN A 578 -14.41 23.43 -34.41
CA GLN A 578 -14.88 22.14 -33.89
C GLN A 578 -16.41 22.15 -33.76
N ARG A 579 -17.06 21.01 -34.09
CA ARG A 579 -18.50 20.82 -33.86
C ARG A 579 -18.85 21.07 -32.39
N MET A 580 -19.88 21.85 -32.14
CA MET A 580 -20.38 22.08 -30.79
C MET A 580 -21.04 20.80 -30.24
N VAL A 581 -20.62 20.36 -29.08
CA VAL A 581 -21.22 19.22 -28.38
C VAL A 581 -22.29 19.74 -27.45
N HIS A 582 -23.49 19.17 -27.53
CA HIS A 582 -24.64 19.54 -26.69
C HIS A 582 -25.13 18.37 -25.88
N GLY A 583 -25.46 18.61 -24.63
CA GLY A 583 -25.97 17.61 -23.70
C GLY A 583 -24.85 16.68 -23.16
N GLY A 584 -25.26 15.68 -22.38
CA GLY A 584 -24.34 14.78 -21.74
C GLY A 584 -23.75 15.31 -20.42
N TYR A 585 -22.84 14.55 -19.85
CA TYR A 585 -22.17 14.85 -18.58
C TYR A 585 -20.69 15.12 -18.84
N GLU A 586 -20.20 16.24 -18.35
CA GLU A 586 -18.76 16.54 -18.40
C GLU A 586 -18.01 15.71 -17.38
N THR A 587 -17.01 14.98 -17.85
CA THR A 587 -16.09 14.21 -17.04
C THR A 587 -14.65 14.60 -17.38
N ILE A 588 -13.71 14.22 -16.52
CA ILE A 588 -12.28 14.46 -16.75
C ILE A 588 -11.51 13.15 -16.74
N VAL A 589 -10.49 13.09 -17.58
CA VAL A 589 -9.48 12.02 -17.55
C VAL A 589 -8.11 12.68 -17.50
N GLY A 590 -7.41 12.48 -16.37
CA GLY A 590 -6.06 12.97 -16.19
C GLY A 590 -5.07 11.80 -16.14
N CYS A 591 -3.83 12.03 -16.58
CA CYS A 591 -2.76 11.09 -16.39
C CYS A 591 -1.47 11.83 -16.07
N ARG A 592 -0.66 11.27 -15.18
CA ARG A 592 0.68 11.77 -14.85
C ARG A 592 1.60 10.63 -14.45
N ASN A 593 2.89 10.89 -14.52
CA ASN A 593 3.89 9.98 -14.01
C ASN A 593 4.16 10.25 -12.52
N ASP A 594 3.93 9.24 -11.68
CA ASP A 594 4.26 9.29 -10.25
C ASP A 594 5.66 8.69 -10.03
N PRO A 595 6.53 9.34 -9.23
CA PRO A 595 7.92 8.89 -9.06
C PRO A 595 8.07 7.54 -8.35
N GLU A 596 7.10 7.14 -7.50
CA GLU A 596 7.16 5.89 -6.75
C GLU A 596 6.44 4.74 -7.50
N PHE A 597 5.37 5.04 -8.27
CA PHE A 597 4.47 4.05 -8.86
C PHE A 597 4.41 4.07 -10.40
N GLY A 598 5.01 5.06 -11.05
CA GLY A 598 4.93 5.24 -12.50
C GLY A 598 3.61 5.86 -12.95
N GLN A 599 3.15 5.53 -14.15
CA GLN A 599 1.99 6.18 -14.75
C GLN A 599 0.68 5.88 -14.01
N VAL A 600 -0.08 6.94 -13.70
CA VAL A 600 -1.34 6.92 -12.95
C VAL A 600 -2.43 7.61 -13.79
N ILE A 601 -3.59 6.97 -13.92
CA ILE A 601 -4.77 7.54 -14.56
C ILE A 601 -5.80 7.96 -13.51
N LEU A 602 -6.40 9.13 -13.72
CA LEU A 602 -7.46 9.71 -12.92
C LEU A 602 -8.74 9.81 -13.76
N PHE A 603 -9.87 9.49 -13.17
CA PHE A 603 -11.20 9.76 -13.71
C PHE A 603 -12.04 10.52 -12.68
N GLY A 604 -12.85 11.48 -13.12
CA GLY A 604 -13.74 12.25 -12.23
C GLY A 604 -14.85 12.98 -12.98
N MET A 605 -15.78 13.59 -12.22
CA MET A 605 -16.74 14.53 -12.80
C MET A 605 -16.03 15.81 -13.20
N GLY A 606 -16.43 16.40 -14.33
CA GLY A 606 -15.90 17.66 -14.85
C GLY A 606 -16.55 18.91 -14.26
N GLY A 607 -16.12 20.09 -14.74
CA GLY A 607 -16.66 21.38 -14.35
C GLY A 607 -16.42 21.71 -12.86
N ILE A 608 -17.36 22.45 -12.26
CA ILE A 608 -17.28 22.89 -10.85
C ILE A 608 -17.17 21.73 -9.83
N PHE A 609 -17.59 20.53 -10.19
CA PHE A 609 -17.50 19.36 -9.32
C PHE A 609 -16.08 18.93 -9.05
N THR A 610 -15.16 19.10 -10.02
CA THR A 610 -13.75 18.74 -9.87
C THR A 610 -13.03 19.66 -8.90
N GLU A 611 -13.23 20.97 -9.04
CA GLU A 611 -12.52 21.98 -8.27
C GLU A 611 -12.97 22.02 -6.81
N VAL A 612 -14.27 21.83 -6.54
CA VAL A 612 -14.87 21.98 -5.21
C VAL A 612 -14.92 20.64 -4.46
N LEU A 613 -15.33 19.55 -5.12
CA LEU A 613 -15.63 18.28 -4.44
C LEU A 613 -14.50 17.25 -4.53
N ARG A 614 -13.53 17.43 -5.42
CA ARG A 614 -12.43 16.48 -5.68
C ARG A 614 -12.93 15.03 -5.79
N ASP A 615 -14.01 14.86 -6.55
CA ASP A 615 -14.68 13.57 -6.74
C ASP A 615 -13.99 12.79 -7.86
N THR A 616 -12.92 12.10 -7.52
CA THR A 616 -12.04 11.42 -8.47
C THR A 616 -11.71 10.00 -8.02
N SER A 617 -11.44 9.12 -8.99
CA SER A 617 -10.91 7.78 -8.80
C SER A 617 -9.56 7.65 -9.51
N LEU A 618 -8.61 6.93 -8.92
CA LEU A 618 -7.24 6.75 -9.38
C LEU A 618 -6.93 5.27 -9.62
N ARG A 619 -6.16 4.98 -10.68
CA ARG A 619 -5.57 3.65 -10.93
C ARG A 619 -4.17 3.78 -11.49
N LEU A 620 -3.33 2.80 -11.17
CA LEU A 620 -2.06 2.61 -11.88
C LEU A 620 -2.30 1.98 -13.24
N LEU A 621 -1.54 2.39 -14.24
CA LEU A 621 -1.57 1.77 -15.56
C LEU A 621 -0.74 0.46 -15.58
N PRO A 622 -1.15 -0.55 -16.37
CA PRO A 622 -2.32 -0.59 -17.26
C PRO A 622 -3.65 -0.85 -16.56
N ILE A 623 -4.76 -0.37 -17.15
CA ILE A 623 -6.10 -0.70 -16.71
C ILE A 623 -6.87 -1.48 -17.79
N GLY A 624 -7.76 -2.38 -17.34
CA GLY A 624 -8.72 -3.07 -18.19
C GLY A 624 -10.14 -2.48 -18.08
N LEU A 625 -11.09 -3.05 -18.84
CA LEU A 625 -12.49 -2.60 -18.81
C LEU A 625 -13.14 -2.73 -17.42
N SER A 626 -12.75 -3.76 -16.64
CA SER A 626 -13.23 -3.92 -15.27
C SER A 626 -12.79 -2.77 -14.38
N ASP A 627 -11.48 -2.45 -14.43
CA ASP A 627 -10.91 -1.35 -13.65
C ASP A 627 -11.55 -0.01 -14.03
N ALA A 628 -11.74 0.23 -15.33
CA ALA A 628 -12.39 1.44 -15.84
C ALA A 628 -13.83 1.58 -15.34
N ARG A 629 -14.61 0.49 -15.33
CA ARG A 629 -15.98 0.50 -14.79
C ARG A 629 -16.00 0.71 -13.27
N GLU A 630 -15.08 0.12 -12.55
CA GLU A 630 -14.90 0.37 -11.11
C GLU A 630 -14.58 1.85 -10.85
N MET A 631 -13.61 2.44 -11.57
CA MET A 631 -13.28 3.87 -11.46
C MET A 631 -14.52 4.76 -11.63
N ILE A 632 -15.35 4.47 -12.64
CA ILE A 632 -16.57 5.23 -12.88
C ILE A 632 -17.59 5.04 -11.75
N SER A 633 -17.69 3.86 -11.18
CA SER A 633 -18.63 3.56 -10.11
C SER A 633 -18.23 4.11 -8.74
N GLU A 634 -16.93 4.28 -8.48
CA GLU A 634 -16.36 4.75 -7.20
C GLU A 634 -16.59 6.23 -6.92
N ILE A 635 -16.69 7.07 -7.98
CA ILE A 635 -16.92 8.49 -7.78
C ILE A 635 -18.34 8.75 -7.25
N ARG A 636 -18.50 9.75 -6.40
CA ARG A 636 -19.82 10.13 -5.83
C ARG A 636 -20.82 10.54 -6.91
N GLY A 637 -20.31 11.18 -7.97
CA GLY A 637 -21.05 11.59 -9.16
C GLY A 637 -21.53 10.43 -10.03
N SER A 638 -21.14 9.19 -9.78
CA SER A 638 -21.58 8.02 -10.55
C SER A 638 -23.10 7.87 -10.64
N LYS A 639 -23.82 8.30 -9.57
CA LYS A 639 -25.29 8.32 -9.57
C LYS A 639 -25.89 9.25 -10.64
N LEU A 640 -25.21 10.33 -10.98
CA LEU A 640 -25.63 11.23 -12.08
C LEU A 640 -25.46 10.53 -13.42
N LEU A 641 -24.32 9.83 -13.59
CA LEU A 641 -24.04 9.06 -14.81
C LEU A 641 -25.02 7.89 -15.02
N GLN A 642 -25.57 7.35 -13.95
CA GLN A 642 -26.59 6.28 -13.99
C GLN A 642 -28.01 6.78 -14.28
N GLY A 643 -28.22 8.09 -14.38
CA GLY A 643 -29.53 8.73 -14.53
C GLY A 643 -30.16 9.05 -13.18
N PHE A 644 -30.28 10.34 -12.86
CA PHE A 644 -30.85 10.82 -11.60
C PHE A 644 -32.04 11.70 -11.86
N ARG A 645 -33.16 11.50 -11.14
CA ARG A 645 -34.41 12.30 -11.21
C ARG A 645 -34.99 12.43 -12.64
N GLY A 646 -34.88 11.37 -13.46
CA GLY A 646 -35.47 11.36 -14.80
C GLY A 646 -34.53 11.89 -15.90
N SER A 647 -33.25 12.18 -15.60
CA SER A 647 -32.23 12.40 -16.62
C SER A 647 -31.85 11.08 -17.31
N GLU A 648 -31.50 11.14 -18.59
CA GLU A 648 -31.03 9.98 -19.33
C GLU A 648 -29.68 9.50 -18.76
N PRO A 649 -29.47 8.18 -18.60
CA PRO A 649 -28.17 7.65 -18.17
C PRO A 649 -27.10 7.92 -19.24
N ALA A 650 -25.87 8.13 -18.80
CA ALA A 650 -24.70 8.28 -19.66
C ALA A 650 -24.27 6.93 -20.28
N ASP A 651 -23.54 6.99 -21.39
CA ASP A 651 -22.91 5.83 -22.00
C ASP A 651 -21.61 5.46 -21.25
N VAL A 652 -21.78 4.83 -20.09
CA VAL A 652 -20.68 4.44 -19.18
C VAL A 652 -19.71 3.46 -19.87
N ASP A 653 -20.19 2.60 -20.75
CA ASP A 653 -19.35 1.63 -21.46
C ASP A 653 -18.45 2.31 -22.49
N ALA A 654 -18.93 3.36 -23.15
CA ALA A 654 -18.10 4.17 -24.04
C ALA A 654 -17.02 4.94 -23.26
N VAL A 655 -17.37 5.50 -22.10
CA VAL A 655 -16.39 6.15 -21.20
C VAL A 655 -15.34 5.14 -20.72
N ALA A 656 -15.75 3.94 -20.30
CA ALA A 656 -14.83 2.89 -19.87
C ALA A 656 -13.88 2.47 -21.02
N SER A 657 -14.40 2.37 -22.25
CA SER A 657 -13.59 2.04 -23.43
C SER A 657 -12.58 3.16 -23.74
N CYS A 658 -12.98 4.42 -23.55
CA CYS A 658 -12.10 5.59 -23.71
C CYS A 658 -10.94 5.55 -22.66
N LEU A 659 -11.22 5.24 -21.40
CA LEU A 659 -10.20 5.10 -20.35
C LEU A 659 -9.18 4.00 -20.70
N VAL A 660 -9.63 2.87 -21.24
CA VAL A 660 -8.73 1.77 -21.67
C VAL A 660 -7.90 2.19 -22.88
N ALA A 661 -8.47 2.96 -23.82
CA ALA A 661 -7.73 3.49 -24.96
C ALA A 661 -6.64 4.47 -24.52
N VAL A 662 -6.93 5.36 -23.57
CA VAL A 662 -5.95 6.25 -22.92
C VAL A 662 -4.84 5.43 -22.23
N SER A 663 -5.21 4.38 -21.50
CA SER A 663 -4.23 3.49 -20.85
C SER A 663 -3.28 2.87 -21.88
N ARG A 664 -3.79 2.42 -23.00
CA ARG A 664 -2.98 1.83 -24.08
C ARG A 664 -2.05 2.87 -24.73
N LEU A 665 -2.57 4.06 -25.02
CA LEU A 665 -1.79 5.18 -25.55
C LEU A 665 -0.57 5.47 -24.68
N LEU A 666 -0.78 5.59 -23.38
CA LEU A 666 0.27 5.92 -22.42
C LEU A 666 1.29 4.78 -22.20
N GLN A 667 0.88 3.52 -22.35
CA GLN A 667 1.81 2.40 -22.31
C GLN A 667 2.76 2.35 -23.51
N GLU A 668 2.26 2.72 -24.69
CA GLU A 668 3.03 2.71 -25.93
C GLU A 668 3.90 3.98 -26.08
N HIS A 669 3.59 5.06 -25.34
CA HIS A 669 4.28 6.36 -25.36
C HIS A 669 4.81 6.75 -23.98
N GLN A 670 5.97 6.19 -23.62
CA GLN A 670 6.61 6.45 -22.33
C GLN A 670 7.16 7.87 -22.18
N GLU A 671 7.35 8.58 -23.30
CA GLU A 671 7.75 9.98 -23.36
C GLU A 671 6.66 10.94 -22.88
N ILE A 672 5.40 10.49 -22.78
CA ILE A 672 4.29 11.30 -22.28
C ILE A 672 4.38 11.36 -20.75
N VAL A 673 4.57 12.57 -20.23
CA VAL A 673 4.67 12.85 -18.79
C VAL A 673 3.30 13.11 -18.18
N ALA A 674 2.42 13.82 -18.94
CA ALA A 674 1.06 14.08 -18.52
C ALA A 674 0.10 14.14 -19.71
N LEU A 675 -1.13 13.71 -19.50
CA LEU A 675 -2.27 13.85 -20.40
C LEU A 675 -3.46 14.37 -19.60
N ASP A 676 -4.11 15.42 -20.09
CA ASP A 676 -5.35 15.97 -19.51
C ASP A 676 -6.43 16.07 -20.59
N ILE A 677 -7.51 15.32 -20.38
CA ILE A 677 -8.74 15.37 -21.21
C ILE A 677 -9.82 16.05 -20.35
N ASN A 678 -10.16 17.28 -20.69
CA ASN A 678 -11.11 18.09 -19.93
C ASN A 678 -11.84 19.11 -20.82
N PRO A 679 -13.13 18.84 -21.18
CA PRO A 679 -13.92 17.68 -20.76
C PRO A 679 -13.87 16.47 -21.71
N LEU A 680 -14.09 15.28 -21.15
CA LEU A 680 -14.65 14.14 -21.85
C LEU A 680 -16.18 14.17 -21.62
N VAL A 681 -16.97 14.40 -22.66
CA VAL A 681 -18.43 14.47 -22.54
C VAL A 681 -19.03 13.08 -22.73
N ALA A 682 -19.60 12.54 -21.64
CA ALA A 682 -20.36 11.29 -21.68
C ALA A 682 -21.77 11.56 -22.21
N LEU A 683 -22.09 11.10 -23.41
CA LEU A 683 -23.41 11.29 -24.05
C LEU A 683 -24.43 10.29 -23.47
N PRO A 684 -25.75 10.46 -23.74
CA PRO A 684 -26.76 9.48 -23.38
C PRO A 684 -26.44 8.06 -23.86
N ALA A 685 -26.90 7.05 -23.13
CA ALA A 685 -26.65 5.63 -23.39
C ALA A 685 -26.83 5.27 -24.88
N GLY A 686 -25.85 4.58 -25.44
CA GLY A 686 -25.79 4.20 -26.88
C GLY A 686 -25.35 5.31 -27.81
N ARG A 687 -25.02 6.52 -27.33
CA ARG A 687 -24.51 7.62 -28.14
C ARG A 687 -23.00 7.89 -27.99
N GLY A 688 -22.33 7.12 -27.13
CA GLY A 688 -20.89 7.20 -26.94
C GLY A 688 -20.42 8.32 -26.01
N CYS A 689 -19.17 8.71 -26.16
CA CYS A 689 -18.56 9.86 -25.48
C CYS A 689 -17.70 10.66 -26.48
N LEU A 690 -17.33 11.89 -26.13
CA LEU A 690 -16.51 12.75 -27.01
C LEU A 690 -15.45 13.48 -26.20
N VAL A 691 -14.21 13.41 -26.66
CA VAL A 691 -13.08 14.22 -26.15
C VAL A 691 -13.17 15.61 -26.74
N VAL A 692 -13.61 16.59 -25.97
CA VAL A 692 -13.84 17.97 -26.46
C VAL A 692 -12.56 18.81 -26.37
N ASP A 693 -11.77 18.65 -25.30
CA ASP A 693 -10.46 19.27 -25.18
C ASP A 693 -9.46 18.29 -24.59
N ALA A 694 -8.20 18.38 -25.05
CA ALA A 694 -7.12 17.54 -24.56
C ALA A 694 -5.78 18.28 -24.63
N ARG A 695 -4.89 17.96 -23.69
CA ARG A 695 -3.52 18.46 -23.59
C ARG A 695 -2.58 17.33 -23.31
N LEU A 696 -1.37 17.45 -23.84
CA LEU A 696 -0.35 16.43 -23.75
C LEU A 696 1.00 17.09 -23.44
N GLU A 697 1.68 16.60 -22.41
CA GLU A 697 3.02 17.02 -22.03
C GLU A 697 3.99 15.88 -22.26
N CYS A 698 5.13 16.16 -22.91
CA CYS A 698 6.19 15.22 -23.18
C CYS A 698 7.47 15.61 -22.42
N SER A 699 8.38 14.67 -22.16
CA SER A 699 9.68 14.95 -21.58
C SER A 699 10.54 15.80 -22.50
N GLU A 700 11.44 16.62 -21.92
CA GLU A 700 12.29 17.58 -22.63
C GLU A 700 13.10 16.91 -23.75
N GLY A 701 13.11 17.51 -24.95
CA GLY A 701 13.81 16.98 -26.12
C GLY A 701 13.06 15.88 -26.89
N THR A 702 11.90 15.41 -26.41
CA THR A 702 11.10 14.37 -27.05
C THR A 702 9.79 14.89 -27.65
N ALA A 703 9.46 16.18 -27.50
CA ALA A 703 8.31 16.79 -28.17
C ALA A 703 8.40 16.64 -29.71
N GLY A 704 9.62 16.65 -30.29
CA GLY A 704 9.88 16.26 -31.67
C GLY A 704 9.70 14.75 -31.95
N SER A 705 9.90 13.86 -30.98
CA SER A 705 9.72 12.41 -31.16
C SER A 705 8.25 11.99 -31.04
N CYS A 706 7.42 12.70 -30.28
CA CYS A 706 5.95 12.59 -30.38
C CYS A 706 5.49 12.93 -31.80
N SER A 707 6.09 13.94 -32.45
CA SER A 707 5.85 14.31 -33.85
C SER A 707 6.43 13.29 -34.84
N THR A 708 7.65 12.78 -34.61
CA THR A 708 8.32 11.78 -35.50
C THR A 708 7.73 10.38 -35.36
N ALA A 709 7.17 10.01 -34.21
CA ALA A 709 6.40 8.76 -34.06
C ALA A 709 5.15 8.75 -34.97
N VAL A 710 4.62 9.93 -35.30
CA VAL A 710 3.55 10.11 -36.31
C VAL A 710 4.09 10.00 -37.75
N GLU A 711 5.32 10.44 -38.02
CA GLU A 711 5.93 10.43 -39.35
C GLU A 711 6.54 9.08 -39.78
N HIS A 712 7.16 8.32 -38.87
CA HIS A 712 7.84 7.07 -39.19
C HIS A 712 6.95 5.85 -39.50
N MET A 713 5.62 6.01 -39.48
CA MET A 713 4.68 4.94 -39.84
C MET A 713 3.77 5.32 -41.04
N ARG A 714 4.17 6.27 -41.87
CA ARG A 714 3.50 6.55 -43.15
C ARG A 714 3.97 5.65 -44.31
N TYR A 715 4.71 4.55 -44.01
CA TYR A 715 5.12 3.58 -45.03
C TYR A 715 4.69 2.16 -44.66
#